data_0b116d4320283e7ef267200683eadf86
#
_entry.id   0b116d4320283e7ef267200683eadf86
#
_cell.length_a   1.000
_cell.length_b   1.000
_cell.length_c   1.000
_cell.angle_alpha   90.00
_cell.angle_beta   90.00
_cell.angle_gamma   90.00
#
_symmetry.space_group_name_H-M   'P 1'
#
loop_
_entity.id
_entity.type
_entity.pdbx_description
1 polymer ?
#
loop_
_entity_poly.entity_id
_entity_poly.type
_entity_poly.pdbx_seq_one_letter_code
_entity_poly.pdbx_strand_id
1 'polypeptide(L)'
;MKITKIQKIVFLLIISVGFISCSKTVVINSGNLQIEFDNNLYSKVKSLSSNTDVFNELFQLSEYLETKNFQTNGFKVYEVTSHSLEGKFGAGTETILKGEFHEHNICLTKIISVKTYTEYPDIAFFDVSYVNCGKQDLLVNKWINHNYRILAQKESPGFWAFQGSSSGNRDDWVKPVTPGYYQKNFMGMNDSDYGGGIPVTDIWRKDGGIAIGHVELVPKEISLPVDFDKYSDYAQIGLEKEYDSPFELNIGDTLNTLNTFVSVHTGDYYSSLQLYSEFMQKNGIDFVEREEDAFESIWCGWGYERRFTMDEIINTLPKVKELGIKWAVIDDGYQIAEGDWRVDTKRFPGGEKDMKKMVDAIHSYGLKAQLWWAPLAADPGSKVIEENPDILLINEDGAPQYITWWDSYYMSPASEATIAHTKETVEMFLKDWGFDGLKIDGQHLNAVPADHNWNRPLEYPEKSIEMLPEFFKMIYETAREIKPNAVIEICPCGTCMSFYNMPYTNQTVSSDPESSWQIRHKGKTYKAIMPQTAYFGDHVEISDNGTDFASSFGTGAVLGTKFTWPKDNSTQSRSFLLTPEKEEIWKKWFNLYHEKMLSKEKYLGNLYDIGYDRPETHVIVKSDTMYYAFYYENWSGAVELRGLEDKKYRVRDYYNDNELGTVNGVGATMDVKFNQFLLVEVFPE
;
A
#
# COMPACT_ATOMS: atom_id res chain seq x y z
N MET A 1 -42.90 -40.87 -38.81
CA MET A 1 -42.31 -41.81 -37.86
C MET A 1 -40.81 -41.88 -38.13
N LYS A 2 -40.03 -41.10 -37.41
CA LYS A 2 -38.56 -41.21 -37.38
C LYS A 2 -38.11 -40.89 -35.95
N ILE A 3 -37.65 -41.91 -35.29
CA ILE A 3 -37.15 -41.90 -33.91
C ILE A 3 -35.71 -41.41 -33.94
N THR A 4 -35.41 -40.31 -33.29
CA THR A 4 -34.05 -39.77 -33.09
C THR A 4 -33.49 -40.31 -31.77
N LYS A 5 -32.40 -41.05 -31.86
CA LYS A 5 -31.64 -41.58 -30.71
C LYS A 5 -30.89 -40.41 -30.02
N ILE A 6 -31.20 -40.23 -28.74
CA ILE A 6 -30.40 -39.39 -27.80
C ILE A 6 -29.27 -40.26 -27.28
N GLN A 7 -28.01 -39.94 -27.68
CA GLN A 7 -26.83 -40.51 -27.05
C GLN A 7 -26.57 -39.77 -25.74
N LYS A 8 -26.69 -40.45 -24.60
CA LYS A 8 -26.19 -40.03 -23.33
C LYS A 8 -24.67 -40.23 -23.28
N ILE A 9 -23.92 -39.13 -23.29
CA ILE A 9 -22.50 -39.16 -22.98
C ILE A 9 -22.38 -39.19 -21.45
N VAL A 10 -21.94 -40.32 -20.93
CA VAL A 10 -21.56 -40.48 -19.53
C VAL A 10 -20.12 -40.05 -19.41
N PHE A 11 -19.86 -38.90 -18.80
CA PHE A 11 -18.51 -38.53 -18.37
C PHE A 11 -18.10 -39.39 -17.19
N LEU A 12 -17.17 -40.28 -17.41
CA LEU A 12 -16.53 -41.07 -16.37
C LEU A 12 -15.49 -40.17 -15.70
N LEU A 13 -15.77 -39.70 -14.48
CA LEU A 13 -14.79 -39.03 -13.63
C LEU A 13 -13.82 -40.11 -13.13
N ILE A 14 -12.61 -40.13 -13.67
CA ILE A 14 -11.54 -41.00 -13.15
C ILE A 14 -10.95 -40.33 -11.94
N ILE A 15 -11.40 -40.71 -10.75
CA ILE A 15 -10.74 -40.38 -9.48
C ILE A 15 -9.56 -41.36 -9.35
N SER A 16 -8.34 -40.90 -9.65
CA SER A 16 -7.15 -41.69 -9.34
C SER A 16 -6.78 -41.51 -7.85
N VAL A 17 -7.29 -42.40 -7.01
CA VAL A 17 -6.80 -42.55 -5.63
C VAL A 17 -5.45 -43.27 -5.67
N GLY A 18 -4.37 -42.51 -5.65
CA GLY A 18 -3.03 -43.05 -5.52
C GLY A 18 -2.70 -43.26 -4.04
N PHE A 19 -2.69 -44.50 -3.56
CA PHE A 19 -2.06 -44.85 -2.26
C PHE A 19 -0.56 -44.73 -2.42
N ILE A 20 0.08 -43.76 -1.76
CA ILE A 20 1.53 -43.59 -1.76
C ILE A 20 2.10 -44.10 -0.44
N SER A 21 2.86 -45.13 -0.54
CA SER A 21 3.71 -45.74 0.49
C SER A 21 4.91 -44.83 0.82
N CYS A 22 5.15 -44.65 2.10
CA CYS A 22 6.34 -44.18 2.83
C CYS A 22 7.53 -43.61 2.03
N SER A 23 7.91 -42.37 2.37
CA SER A 23 9.12 -41.59 2.00
C SER A 23 9.07 -40.76 0.70
N LYS A 24 7.94 -40.21 0.29
CA LYS A 24 7.92 -39.30 -0.86
C LYS A 24 7.64 -37.87 -0.43
N THR A 25 8.58 -37.00 -0.74
CA THR A 25 8.38 -35.55 -0.79
C THR A 25 7.25 -35.22 -1.77
N VAL A 26 6.29 -34.43 -1.36
CA VAL A 26 5.25 -33.87 -2.24
C VAL A 26 5.79 -32.61 -2.88
N VAL A 27 5.77 -32.52 -4.20
CA VAL A 27 6.30 -31.40 -4.97
C VAL A 27 5.17 -30.73 -5.71
N ILE A 28 5.04 -29.40 -5.53
CA ILE A 28 4.07 -28.54 -6.17
C ILE A 28 4.83 -27.47 -6.96
N ASN A 29 4.49 -27.29 -8.22
CA ASN A 29 5.13 -26.31 -9.12
C ASN A 29 4.11 -25.28 -9.62
N SER A 30 4.53 -24.02 -9.68
CA SER A 30 3.81 -22.92 -10.29
C SER A 30 4.81 -21.98 -10.99
N GLY A 31 4.96 -22.09 -12.30
CA GLY A 31 5.99 -21.35 -13.03
C GLY A 31 7.40 -21.68 -12.50
N ASN A 32 8.09 -20.67 -12.00
CA ASN A 32 9.40 -20.79 -11.36
C ASN A 32 9.33 -21.12 -9.86
N LEU A 33 8.15 -21.08 -9.25
CA LEU A 33 7.95 -21.44 -7.86
C LEU A 33 7.87 -22.97 -7.74
N GLN A 34 8.69 -23.54 -6.86
CA GLN A 34 8.58 -24.94 -6.42
C GLN A 34 8.42 -25.00 -4.91
N ILE A 35 7.41 -25.71 -4.43
CA ILE A 35 7.16 -25.97 -3.02
C ILE A 35 7.28 -27.47 -2.79
N GLU A 36 8.05 -27.86 -1.78
CA GLU A 36 8.21 -29.26 -1.40
C GLU A 36 7.75 -29.46 0.05
N PHE A 37 6.99 -30.51 0.31
CA PHE A 37 6.57 -30.92 1.65
C PHE A 37 7.16 -32.29 2.00
N ASP A 38 7.67 -32.43 3.22
CA ASP A 38 8.14 -33.70 3.76
C ASP A 38 7.02 -34.47 4.48
N ASN A 39 7.35 -35.64 5.04
CA ASN A 39 6.41 -36.49 5.76
C ASN A 39 5.90 -35.90 7.10
N ASN A 40 6.45 -34.78 7.56
CA ASN A 40 6.05 -34.09 8.78
C ASN A 40 5.27 -32.77 8.47
N LEU A 41 4.90 -32.52 7.22
CA LEU A 41 4.37 -31.27 6.72
C LEU A 41 5.31 -30.09 7.00
N TYR A 42 6.62 -30.31 6.97
CA TYR A 42 7.59 -29.24 6.85
C TYR A 42 7.72 -28.90 5.37
N SER A 43 7.85 -27.63 5.05
CA SER A 43 7.97 -27.20 3.67
C SER A 43 9.29 -26.48 3.38
N LYS A 44 9.63 -26.40 2.11
CA LYS A 44 10.66 -25.52 1.59
C LYS A 44 10.20 -24.94 0.26
N VAL A 45 10.61 -23.70 0.02
CA VAL A 45 10.32 -22.95 -1.20
C VAL A 45 11.61 -22.81 -2.00
N LYS A 46 11.50 -22.90 -3.33
CA LYS A 46 12.60 -22.69 -4.28
C LYS A 46 12.14 -21.81 -5.43
N SER A 47 13.07 -21.03 -5.95
CA SER A 47 12.93 -20.39 -7.26
C SER A 47 13.75 -21.17 -8.31
N LEU A 48 13.07 -21.61 -9.37
CA LEU A 48 13.72 -22.38 -10.45
C LEU A 48 14.44 -21.46 -11.46
N SER A 49 14.17 -20.15 -11.42
CA SER A 49 14.84 -19.15 -12.27
C SER A 49 16.16 -18.65 -11.73
N SER A 50 16.41 -18.85 -10.43
CA SER A 50 17.66 -18.44 -9.78
C SER A 50 18.73 -19.50 -9.98
N ASN A 51 19.90 -19.10 -10.46
CA ASN A 51 21.08 -19.98 -10.58
C ASN A 51 21.81 -20.19 -9.24
N THR A 52 21.35 -19.54 -8.18
CA THR A 52 21.93 -19.60 -6.83
C THR A 52 20.86 -20.00 -5.84
N ASP A 53 21.24 -20.78 -4.81
CA ASP A 53 20.34 -21.14 -3.72
C ASP A 53 20.03 -19.91 -2.86
N VAL A 54 19.09 -19.05 -3.35
CA VAL A 54 18.61 -17.87 -2.63
C VAL A 54 17.88 -18.31 -1.37
N PHE A 55 17.25 -19.48 -1.41
CA PHE A 55 16.42 -20.01 -0.34
C PHE A 55 17.11 -21.15 0.41
N ASN A 56 16.70 -21.36 1.67
CA ASN A 56 17.21 -22.44 2.49
C ASN A 56 16.81 -23.80 1.90
N GLU A 57 17.77 -24.68 1.62
CA GLU A 57 17.52 -26.04 1.13
C GLU A 57 16.85 -26.97 2.15
N LEU A 58 16.79 -26.58 3.42
CA LEU A 58 16.24 -27.41 4.47
C LEU A 58 14.71 -27.25 4.54
N PHE A 59 14.05 -28.37 4.85
CA PHE A 59 12.63 -28.34 5.23
C PHE A 59 12.44 -27.58 6.55
N GLN A 60 11.45 -26.70 6.60
CA GLN A 60 11.19 -25.79 7.69
C GLN A 60 9.79 -26.00 8.24
N LEU A 61 9.59 -25.76 9.52
CA LEU A 61 8.29 -25.69 10.14
C LEU A 61 7.64 -24.36 9.72
N SER A 62 6.91 -24.40 8.62
CA SER A 62 6.36 -23.21 7.95
C SER A 62 4.97 -22.83 8.45
N GLU A 63 4.14 -23.81 8.82
CA GLU A 63 2.80 -23.60 9.37
C GLU A 63 2.66 -24.31 10.71
N TYR A 64 2.25 -23.58 11.76
CA TYR A 64 2.09 -24.15 13.10
C TYR A 64 1.21 -23.31 14.02
N LEU A 65 0.77 -23.91 15.12
CA LEU A 65 0.12 -23.25 16.22
C LEU A 65 1.08 -23.13 17.40
N GLU A 66 0.97 -22.01 18.09
CA GLU A 66 1.64 -21.76 19.36
C GLU A 66 0.61 -21.71 20.50
N THR A 67 0.90 -22.43 21.58
CA THR A 67 0.17 -22.37 22.83
C THR A 67 1.09 -21.84 23.91
N LYS A 68 0.58 -21.55 25.09
CA LYS A 68 1.43 -21.13 26.23
C LYS A 68 2.57 -22.11 26.54
N ASN A 69 2.39 -23.39 26.26
CA ASN A 69 3.27 -24.46 26.76
C ASN A 69 4.08 -25.14 25.66
N PHE A 70 3.66 -25.09 24.42
CA PHE A 70 4.32 -25.78 23.30
C PHE A 70 3.95 -25.20 21.96
N GLN A 71 4.73 -25.54 20.97
CA GLN A 71 4.52 -25.26 19.55
C GLN A 71 4.22 -26.57 18.84
N THR A 72 3.19 -26.60 17.98
CA THR A 72 2.87 -27.82 17.21
C THR A 72 3.90 -28.05 16.12
N ASN A 73 4.39 -29.28 16.01
CA ASN A 73 5.38 -29.65 14.99
C ASN A 73 5.21 -31.13 14.58
N GLY A 74 5.80 -31.50 13.45
CA GLY A 74 5.88 -32.89 13.04
C GLY A 74 4.54 -33.57 12.79
N PHE A 75 3.63 -32.95 12.07
CA PHE A 75 2.36 -33.51 11.62
C PHE A 75 2.61 -34.67 10.63
N LYS A 76 2.36 -35.88 11.05
CA LYS A 76 2.58 -37.09 10.21
C LYS A 76 1.56 -37.15 9.09
N VAL A 77 2.02 -37.04 7.85
CA VAL A 77 1.18 -37.12 6.65
C VAL A 77 0.51 -38.47 6.53
N TYR A 78 -0.79 -38.50 6.34
CA TYR A 78 -1.55 -39.71 6.09
C TYR A 78 -2.39 -39.64 4.79
N GLU A 79 -2.63 -38.47 4.24
CA GLU A 79 -3.39 -38.32 3.00
C GLU A 79 -2.82 -37.16 2.15
N VAL A 80 -2.69 -37.40 0.86
CA VAL A 80 -2.36 -36.40 -0.14
C VAL A 80 -3.26 -36.63 -1.35
N THR A 81 -4.00 -35.59 -1.76
CA THR A 81 -4.84 -35.62 -2.95
C THR A 81 -4.58 -34.41 -3.82
N SER A 82 -4.74 -34.56 -5.14
CA SER A 82 -4.65 -33.44 -6.07
C SER A 82 -5.76 -33.54 -7.09
N HIS A 83 -6.36 -32.40 -7.43
CA HIS A 83 -7.41 -32.30 -8.44
C HIS A 83 -7.31 -31.01 -9.23
N SER A 84 -7.86 -31.02 -10.45
CA SER A 84 -7.89 -29.83 -11.29
C SER A 84 -8.91 -28.83 -10.78
N LEU A 85 -8.56 -27.57 -10.88
CA LEU A 85 -9.44 -26.42 -10.63
C LEU A 85 -9.81 -25.74 -11.94
N GLU A 86 -11.04 -25.25 -12.02
CA GLU A 86 -11.48 -24.30 -13.03
C GLU A 86 -12.38 -23.27 -12.40
N GLY A 87 -12.25 -22.00 -12.77
CA GLY A 87 -13.08 -20.94 -12.20
C GLY A 87 -12.61 -19.54 -12.61
N LYS A 88 -12.92 -18.57 -11.79
CA LYS A 88 -12.61 -17.15 -12.05
C LYS A 88 -11.11 -16.86 -12.21
N PHE A 89 -10.24 -17.71 -11.67
CA PHE A 89 -8.79 -17.57 -11.78
C PHE A 89 -8.18 -18.41 -12.90
N GLY A 90 -9.02 -18.98 -13.80
CA GLY A 90 -8.58 -19.87 -14.85
C GLY A 90 -8.37 -21.32 -14.42
N ALA A 91 -7.65 -22.06 -15.24
CA ALA A 91 -7.30 -23.45 -14.96
C ALA A 91 -6.18 -23.53 -13.93
N GLY A 92 -6.27 -24.51 -13.02
CA GLY A 92 -5.31 -24.69 -11.96
C GLY A 92 -5.31 -26.08 -11.37
N THR A 93 -4.55 -26.25 -10.29
CA THR A 93 -4.51 -27.47 -9.51
C THR A 93 -4.60 -27.14 -8.01
N GLU A 94 -5.40 -27.89 -7.29
CA GLU A 94 -5.40 -27.88 -5.83
C GLU A 94 -4.78 -29.19 -5.32
N THR A 95 -3.79 -29.08 -4.44
CA THR A 95 -3.19 -30.21 -3.73
C THR A 95 -3.49 -30.06 -2.25
N ILE A 96 -4.16 -31.06 -1.69
CA ILE A 96 -4.56 -31.12 -0.28
C ILE A 96 -3.68 -32.14 0.43
N LEU A 97 -3.00 -31.68 1.51
CA LEU A 97 -2.18 -32.51 2.39
C LEU A 97 -2.83 -32.53 3.76
N LYS A 98 -2.96 -33.74 4.34
CA LYS A 98 -3.46 -33.93 5.70
C LYS A 98 -2.46 -34.69 6.55
N GLY A 99 -2.19 -34.18 7.74
CA GLY A 99 -1.30 -34.79 8.71
C GLY A 99 -1.84 -34.67 10.13
N GLU A 100 -1.43 -35.62 10.98
CA GLU A 100 -1.79 -35.65 12.40
C GLU A 100 -0.59 -35.38 13.29
N PHE A 101 -0.85 -34.58 14.32
CA PHE A 101 0.06 -34.36 15.45
C PHE A 101 -0.52 -35.02 16.69
N HIS A 102 0.28 -35.79 17.38
CA HIS A 102 -0.10 -36.44 18.64
C HIS A 102 0.97 -36.18 19.70
N GLU A 103 0.59 -35.55 20.76
CA GLU A 103 1.45 -35.37 21.94
C GLU A 103 0.59 -35.43 23.22
N HIS A 104 0.88 -36.42 24.09
CA HIS A 104 0.11 -36.70 25.31
C HIS A 104 -1.39 -36.94 25.01
N ASN A 105 -2.26 -36.02 25.46
CA ASN A 105 -3.71 -36.12 25.23
C ASN A 105 -4.19 -35.20 24.09
N ILE A 106 -3.25 -34.52 23.41
CA ILE A 106 -3.52 -33.59 22.31
C ILE A 106 -3.49 -34.36 21.00
N CYS A 107 -4.49 -34.16 20.19
CA CYS A 107 -4.53 -34.61 18.80
C CYS A 107 -4.98 -33.45 17.94
N LEU A 108 -4.20 -33.11 16.93
CA LEU A 108 -4.56 -32.11 15.93
C LEU A 108 -4.41 -32.66 14.53
N THR A 109 -5.40 -32.47 13.69
CA THR A 109 -5.26 -32.70 12.25
C THR A 109 -4.96 -31.36 11.58
N LYS A 110 -3.83 -31.25 10.89
CA LYS A 110 -3.51 -30.10 10.03
C LYS A 110 -3.88 -30.45 8.59
N ILE A 111 -4.60 -29.53 7.95
CA ILE A 111 -5.00 -29.61 6.54
C ILE A 111 -4.37 -28.42 5.83
N ILE A 112 -3.57 -28.67 4.81
CA ILE A 112 -3.00 -27.64 3.95
C ILE A 112 -3.56 -27.85 2.55
N SER A 113 -4.31 -26.88 2.02
CA SER A 113 -4.68 -26.81 0.61
C SER A 113 -3.78 -25.81 -0.08
N VAL A 114 -3.07 -26.26 -1.13
CA VAL A 114 -2.23 -25.41 -1.97
C VAL A 114 -2.85 -25.34 -3.36
N LYS A 115 -3.20 -24.12 -3.79
CA LYS A 115 -3.80 -23.84 -5.10
C LYS A 115 -2.79 -23.11 -5.99
N THR A 116 -2.65 -23.57 -7.21
CA THR A 116 -1.83 -22.93 -8.26
C THR A 116 -2.67 -22.73 -9.49
N TYR A 117 -2.44 -21.62 -10.23
CA TYR A 117 -3.21 -21.27 -11.42
C TYR A 117 -2.27 -20.98 -12.60
N THR A 118 -2.66 -21.43 -13.79
CA THR A 118 -1.85 -21.24 -15.01
C THR A 118 -1.72 -19.74 -15.37
N GLU A 119 -2.76 -18.95 -15.09
CA GLU A 119 -2.76 -17.49 -15.35
C GLU A 119 -1.90 -16.71 -14.36
N TYR A 120 -1.57 -17.30 -13.21
CA TYR A 120 -0.76 -16.71 -12.15
C TYR A 120 0.45 -17.57 -11.84
N PRO A 121 1.46 -17.62 -12.75
CA PRO A 121 2.70 -18.35 -12.48
C PRO A 121 3.49 -17.68 -11.36
N ASP A 122 4.41 -18.42 -10.76
CA ASP A 122 5.33 -17.96 -9.71
C ASP A 122 4.69 -17.63 -8.36
N ILE A 123 3.38 -17.96 -8.18
CA ILE A 123 2.63 -17.79 -6.94
C ILE A 123 1.83 -19.06 -6.62
N ALA A 124 1.66 -19.34 -5.32
CA ALA A 124 0.78 -20.38 -4.81
C ALA A 124 -0.04 -19.85 -3.63
N PHE A 125 -1.30 -20.25 -3.55
CA PHE A 125 -2.25 -19.83 -2.53
C PHE A 125 -2.51 -20.96 -1.55
N PHE A 126 -2.60 -20.61 -0.26
CA PHE A 126 -2.71 -21.55 0.83
C PHE A 126 -3.96 -21.30 1.66
N ASP A 127 -4.68 -22.39 1.93
CA ASP A 127 -5.66 -22.47 3.01
C ASP A 127 -5.13 -23.48 4.03
N VAL A 128 -4.94 -23.03 5.27
CA VAL A 128 -4.45 -23.90 6.35
C VAL A 128 -5.49 -23.95 7.47
N SER A 129 -5.80 -25.17 7.91
CA SER A 129 -6.73 -25.38 9.01
C SER A 129 -6.25 -26.46 9.98
N TYR A 130 -6.72 -26.35 11.23
CA TYR A 130 -6.39 -27.25 12.33
C TYR A 130 -7.67 -27.73 13.01
N VAL A 131 -7.87 -29.03 13.04
CA VAL A 131 -9.03 -29.68 13.70
C VAL A 131 -8.55 -30.30 15.02
N ASN A 132 -9.23 -29.96 16.11
CA ASN A 132 -8.95 -30.59 17.40
C ASN A 132 -9.62 -31.98 17.46
N CYS A 133 -8.85 -33.04 17.17
CA CYS A 133 -9.26 -34.45 17.28
C CYS A 133 -8.92 -35.06 18.65
N GLY A 134 -8.48 -34.26 19.61
CA GLY A 134 -8.03 -34.67 20.93
C GLY A 134 -9.17 -34.95 21.91
N LYS A 135 -8.81 -34.98 23.19
CA LYS A 135 -9.72 -35.24 24.32
C LYS A 135 -9.81 -34.06 25.27
N GLN A 136 -9.23 -32.95 24.93
CA GLN A 136 -9.24 -31.68 25.69
C GLN A 136 -9.25 -30.50 24.75
N ASP A 137 -9.80 -29.41 25.23
CA ASP A 137 -9.78 -28.14 24.54
C ASP A 137 -8.34 -27.58 24.53
N LEU A 138 -8.02 -26.82 23.50
CA LEU A 138 -6.69 -26.24 23.30
C LEU A 138 -6.80 -24.71 23.28
N LEU A 139 -5.96 -24.05 24.08
CA LEU A 139 -5.81 -22.60 24.07
C LEU A 139 -4.69 -22.21 23.12
N VAL A 140 -5.04 -21.62 22.00
CA VAL A 140 -4.11 -21.18 20.94
C VAL A 140 -3.79 -19.70 21.14
N ASN A 141 -2.51 -19.38 21.36
CA ASN A 141 -2.04 -18.00 21.49
C ASN A 141 -1.76 -17.35 20.15
N LYS A 142 -1.26 -18.15 19.20
CA LYS A 142 -0.83 -17.65 17.89
C LYS A 142 -0.91 -18.78 16.85
N TRP A 143 -1.22 -18.42 15.62
CA TRP A 143 -0.90 -19.25 14.45
C TRP A 143 0.08 -18.54 13.54
N ILE A 144 0.94 -19.33 12.88
CA ILE A 144 1.95 -18.84 11.96
C ILE A 144 1.83 -19.61 10.64
N ASN A 145 1.90 -18.88 9.52
CA ASN A 145 2.02 -19.41 8.16
C ASN A 145 3.25 -18.81 7.48
N HIS A 146 3.80 -19.53 6.51
CA HIS A 146 4.94 -19.08 5.68
C HIS A 146 6.19 -18.66 6.49
N ASN A 147 6.48 -19.37 7.55
CA ASN A 147 7.68 -19.14 8.35
C ASN A 147 8.92 -19.68 7.61
N TYR A 148 9.51 -18.85 6.72
CA TYR A 148 10.64 -19.24 5.90
C TYR A 148 11.92 -18.54 6.33
N ARG A 149 13.01 -19.30 6.38
CA ARG A 149 14.37 -18.79 6.54
C ARG A 149 15.05 -18.75 5.19
N ILE A 150 15.66 -17.63 4.89
CA ILE A 150 16.30 -17.32 3.62
C ILE A 150 17.78 -17.12 3.90
N LEU A 151 18.65 -17.78 3.14
CA LEU A 151 20.10 -17.67 3.33
C LEU A 151 20.57 -16.23 3.07
N ALA A 152 20.93 -15.54 4.14
CA ALA A 152 21.49 -14.21 4.08
C ALA A 152 22.97 -14.33 3.81
N GLN A 153 23.41 -13.93 2.64
CA GLN A 153 24.85 -13.79 2.38
C GLN A 153 25.38 -12.63 3.21
N LYS A 154 26.34 -12.89 4.08
CA LYS A 154 27.00 -11.85 4.90
C LYS A 154 27.83 -10.89 4.05
N GLU A 155 28.11 -11.26 2.81
CA GLU A 155 28.83 -10.44 1.86
C GLU A 155 27.87 -9.55 1.07
N SER A 156 28.27 -8.33 0.81
CA SER A 156 27.51 -7.37 0.00
C SER A 156 27.27 -7.88 -1.43
N PRO A 157 26.08 -7.70 -1.98
CA PRO A 157 24.93 -6.99 -1.45
C PRO A 157 24.02 -7.88 -0.61
N GLY A 158 23.56 -7.39 0.55
CA GLY A 158 22.56 -8.04 1.39
C GLY A 158 21.17 -8.05 0.76
N PHE A 159 20.17 -8.46 1.55
CA PHE A 159 18.78 -8.36 1.16
C PHE A 159 18.24 -6.93 1.29
N TRP A 160 17.21 -6.64 0.51
CA TRP A 160 16.28 -5.55 0.71
C TRP A 160 14.91 -6.11 1.06
N ALA A 161 14.11 -5.37 1.79
CA ALA A 161 12.73 -5.72 2.10
C ALA A 161 11.78 -4.58 1.75
N PHE A 162 10.61 -4.96 1.23
CA PHE A 162 9.41 -4.14 1.21
C PHE A 162 8.52 -4.58 2.37
N GLN A 163 8.06 -3.62 3.13
CA GLN A 163 7.18 -3.82 4.26
C GLN A 163 6.03 -2.82 4.20
N GLY A 164 4.87 -3.33 3.81
CA GLY A 164 3.69 -2.53 3.56
C GLY A 164 3.04 -1.94 4.80
N SER A 165 3.47 -2.29 6.02
CA SER A 165 2.91 -1.74 7.26
C SER A 165 3.70 -0.55 7.77
N SER A 166 2.99 0.41 8.30
CA SER A 166 3.54 1.55 9.01
C SER A 166 3.74 1.20 10.47
N SER A 167 4.95 0.78 10.82
CA SER A 167 5.30 0.40 12.21
C SER A 167 5.93 1.52 13.03
N GLY A 168 6.27 2.63 12.42
CA GLY A 168 6.92 3.77 13.06
C GLY A 168 6.64 5.10 12.36
N ASN A 169 7.19 6.16 12.89
CA ASN A 169 6.99 7.51 12.42
C ASN A 169 7.67 7.72 11.07
N ARG A 170 6.89 7.87 9.98
CA ARG A 170 7.35 8.21 8.61
C ARG A 170 8.52 7.37 8.10
N ASP A 171 8.50 6.09 8.44
CA ASP A 171 9.52 5.14 8.05
C ASP A 171 9.53 4.88 6.52
N ASP A 172 10.72 4.53 5.99
CA ASP A 172 10.83 4.00 4.64
C ASP A 172 10.14 2.63 4.53
N TRP A 173 9.38 2.43 3.46
CA TRP A 173 8.72 1.14 3.20
C TRP A 173 9.66 0.11 2.56
N VAL A 174 10.78 0.60 2.03
CA VAL A 174 11.82 -0.20 1.38
C VAL A 174 13.13 0.03 2.11
N LYS A 175 13.68 -1.02 2.72
CA LYS A 175 14.87 -0.94 3.58
C LYS A 175 15.87 -2.06 3.27
N PRO A 176 17.17 -1.80 3.43
CA PRO A 176 18.16 -2.88 3.43
C PRO A 176 18.02 -3.73 4.70
N VAL A 177 18.01 -5.05 4.55
CA VAL A 177 17.96 -6.02 5.65
C VAL A 177 19.38 -6.36 6.05
N THR A 178 19.82 -5.82 7.18
CA THR A 178 21.16 -6.02 7.73
C THR A 178 21.12 -6.85 9.01
N PRO A 179 22.21 -7.48 9.44
CA PRO A 179 22.26 -8.25 10.69
C PRO A 179 21.79 -7.41 11.89
N GLY A 180 20.80 -7.91 12.62
CA GLY A 180 20.12 -7.23 13.73
C GLY A 180 18.86 -6.47 13.31
N TYR A 181 18.45 -6.58 12.05
CA TYR A 181 17.20 -6.01 11.56
C TYR A 181 15.99 -6.79 12.11
N TYR A 182 15.01 -6.07 12.63
CA TYR A 182 13.70 -6.61 13.00
C TYR A 182 12.61 -5.57 12.73
N GLN A 183 11.54 -6.03 12.10
CA GLN A 183 10.31 -5.24 11.96
C GLN A 183 9.10 -6.19 12.04
N LYS A 184 8.19 -5.91 12.99
CA LYS A 184 6.99 -6.73 13.22
C LYS A 184 6.00 -6.65 12.06
N ASN A 185 5.93 -5.47 11.43
CA ASN A 185 5.02 -5.23 10.30
C ASN A 185 3.55 -5.53 10.65
N PHE A 186 3.08 -4.91 11.73
CA PHE A 186 1.75 -5.15 12.28
C PHE A 186 0.68 -4.40 11.48
N MET A 187 -0.39 -5.10 11.09
CA MET A 187 -1.51 -4.57 10.30
C MET A 187 -2.65 -4.02 11.14
N GLY A 188 -2.66 -4.22 12.45
CA GLY A 188 -3.53 -3.54 13.40
C GLY A 188 -2.97 -2.18 13.82
N MET A 189 -3.73 -1.43 14.62
CA MET A 189 -3.29 -0.16 15.20
C MET A 189 -2.38 -0.42 16.41
N ASN A 190 -1.21 0.21 16.43
CA ASN A 190 -0.31 0.19 17.58
C ASN A 190 -0.59 1.39 18.52
N ASP A 191 0.11 1.44 19.66
CA ASP A 191 -0.06 2.48 20.72
C ASP A 191 0.23 3.91 20.23
N SER A 192 0.81 4.08 19.05
CA SER A 192 1.10 5.39 18.44
C SER A 192 0.19 5.69 17.26
N ASP A 193 -0.93 4.98 17.10
CA ASP A 193 -1.93 5.10 16.03
C ASP A 193 -1.41 4.74 14.63
N TYR A 194 -0.23 4.13 14.56
CA TYR A 194 0.32 3.59 13.32
C TYR A 194 -0.09 2.14 13.13
N GLY A 195 -0.06 1.69 11.90
CA GLY A 195 -0.40 0.32 11.53
C GLY A 195 -1.13 0.27 10.20
N GLY A 196 -1.77 -0.86 9.91
CA GLY A 196 -2.40 -1.08 8.62
C GLY A 196 -1.41 -1.05 7.46
N GLY A 197 -1.91 -0.89 6.25
CA GLY A 197 -1.08 -0.81 5.04
C GLY A 197 -1.38 -1.90 4.03
N ILE A 198 -0.35 -2.34 3.29
CA ILE A 198 -0.43 -3.39 2.27
C ILE A 198 -0.06 -4.71 2.91
N PRO A 199 -0.95 -5.75 2.91
CA PRO A 199 -0.71 -7.00 3.62
C PRO A 199 0.24 -7.95 2.86
N VAL A 200 1.39 -7.39 2.45
CA VAL A 200 2.46 -8.09 1.73
C VAL A 200 3.80 -7.73 2.34
N THR A 201 4.64 -8.72 2.55
CA THR A 201 6.07 -8.55 2.82
C THR A 201 6.85 -9.23 1.72
N ASP A 202 7.85 -8.52 1.21
CA ASP A 202 8.75 -9.02 0.18
C ASP A 202 10.20 -8.82 0.62
N ILE A 203 11.04 -9.82 0.37
CA ILE A 203 12.47 -9.77 0.61
C ILE A 203 13.21 -10.25 -0.64
N TRP A 204 14.13 -9.43 -1.16
CA TRP A 204 14.83 -9.76 -2.41
C TRP A 204 16.33 -9.48 -2.36
N ARG A 205 17.02 -10.18 -3.22
CA ARG A 205 18.41 -9.99 -3.63
C ARG A 205 18.46 -9.77 -5.14
N LYS A 206 19.67 -9.47 -5.65
CA LYS A 206 19.88 -9.29 -7.09
C LYS A 206 19.43 -10.49 -7.95
N ASP A 207 19.48 -11.69 -7.43
CA ASP A 207 19.23 -12.95 -8.12
C ASP A 207 17.84 -13.55 -7.85
N GLY A 208 17.04 -12.94 -7.01
CA GLY A 208 15.65 -13.35 -6.75
C GLY A 208 15.09 -12.88 -5.43
N GLY A 209 13.78 -12.94 -5.30
CA GLY A 209 13.02 -12.56 -4.13
C GLY A 209 11.89 -13.53 -3.81
N ILE A 210 11.36 -13.38 -2.61
CA ILE A 210 10.18 -14.07 -2.11
C ILE A 210 9.24 -13.08 -1.44
N ALA A 211 7.97 -13.16 -1.81
CA ALA A 211 6.92 -12.40 -1.15
C ALA A 211 5.89 -13.34 -0.51
N ILE A 212 5.37 -12.91 0.63
CA ILE A 212 4.27 -13.55 1.36
C ILE A 212 3.23 -12.52 1.73
N GLY A 213 2.00 -12.96 1.93
CA GLY A 213 0.89 -12.11 2.36
C GLY A 213 -0.41 -12.87 2.42
N HIS A 214 -1.51 -12.15 2.58
CA HIS A 214 -2.86 -12.74 2.51
C HIS A 214 -3.70 -12.14 1.39
N VAL A 215 -4.72 -12.88 0.97
CA VAL A 215 -5.62 -12.50 -0.12
C VAL A 215 -7.07 -12.36 0.34
N GLU A 216 -7.28 -12.07 1.63
CA GLU A 216 -8.60 -11.73 2.15
C GLU A 216 -9.11 -10.43 1.53
N LEU A 217 -10.42 -10.32 1.33
CA LEU A 217 -11.06 -9.15 0.71
C LEU A 217 -11.31 -8.00 1.69
N VAL A 218 -11.00 -8.19 2.96
CA VAL A 218 -11.13 -7.20 4.03
C VAL A 218 -9.86 -7.18 4.88
N PRO A 219 -9.56 -6.05 5.53
CA PRO A 219 -8.37 -5.97 6.39
C PRO A 219 -8.45 -6.96 7.54
N LYS A 220 -7.29 -7.49 7.93
CA LYS A 220 -7.13 -8.43 9.03
C LYS A 220 -5.99 -7.98 9.93
N GLU A 221 -6.20 -8.16 11.22
CA GLU A 221 -5.20 -7.87 12.23
C GLU A 221 -4.20 -9.03 12.33
N ILE A 222 -3.07 -8.86 11.67
CA ILE A 222 -1.97 -9.81 11.56
C ILE A 222 -0.63 -9.09 11.62
N SER A 223 0.45 -9.84 11.71
CA SER A 223 1.82 -9.35 11.50
C SER A 223 2.52 -10.11 10.39
N LEU A 224 3.44 -9.44 9.72
CA LEU A 224 4.30 -9.98 8.66
C LEU A 224 5.78 -9.75 9.02
N PRO A 225 6.28 -10.35 10.12
CA PRO A 225 7.61 -10.06 10.64
C PRO A 225 8.72 -10.38 9.64
N VAL A 226 9.72 -9.49 9.62
CA VAL A 226 11.03 -9.74 9.02
C VAL A 226 12.07 -9.63 10.12
N ASP A 227 12.86 -10.67 10.29
CA ASP A 227 13.91 -10.77 11.29
C ASP A 227 15.22 -11.23 10.68
N PHE A 228 16.31 -10.56 10.99
CA PHE A 228 17.65 -11.01 10.68
C PHE A 228 18.53 -10.92 11.93
N ASP A 229 18.51 -11.96 12.75
CA ASP A 229 19.36 -12.05 13.92
C ASP A 229 20.84 -11.89 13.54
N LYS A 230 21.56 -11.04 14.26
CA LYS A 230 22.97 -10.69 13.96
C LYS A 230 23.95 -11.87 14.04
N TYR A 231 23.57 -12.96 14.68
CA TYR A 231 24.39 -14.18 14.78
C TYR A 231 23.92 -15.29 13.82
N SER A 232 22.80 -15.09 13.13
CA SER A 232 22.27 -16.00 12.14
C SER A 232 22.94 -15.82 10.78
N ASP A 233 22.93 -16.86 9.97
CA ASP A 233 23.21 -16.80 8.54
C ASP A 233 21.93 -16.66 7.71
N TYR A 234 20.76 -16.54 8.36
CA TYR A 234 19.46 -16.53 7.72
C TYR A 234 18.65 -15.31 8.17
N ALA A 235 18.02 -14.65 7.21
CA ALA A 235 16.87 -13.79 7.46
C ALA A 235 15.62 -14.67 7.52
N GLN A 236 14.62 -14.24 8.28
CA GLN A 236 13.36 -14.97 8.46
C GLN A 236 12.19 -14.06 8.11
N ILE A 237 11.21 -14.63 7.42
CA ILE A 237 9.91 -14.00 7.17
C ILE A 237 8.80 -14.92 7.66
N GLY A 238 7.64 -14.35 7.96
CA GLY A 238 6.47 -15.11 8.39
C GLY A 238 5.20 -14.26 8.30
N LEU A 239 4.05 -14.90 8.37
CA LEU A 239 2.75 -14.29 8.53
C LEU A 239 2.11 -14.91 9.78
N GLU A 240 1.68 -14.05 10.72
CA GLU A 240 1.20 -14.53 12.01
C GLU A 240 -0.02 -13.73 12.50
N LYS A 241 -0.93 -14.44 13.18
CA LYS A 241 -1.98 -13.85 14.02
C LYS A 241 -1.69 -14.22 15.46
N GLU A 242 -1.43 -13.21 16.26
CA GLU A 242 -1.39 -13.29 17.71
C GLU A 242 -2.76 -12.91 18.25
N TYR A 243 -3.26 -13.66 19.24
CA TYR A 243 -4.53 -13.39 19.89
C TYR A 243 -4.29 -12.70 21.23
N ASP A 244 -4.97 -11.58 21.50
CA ASP A 244 -4.90 -10.87 22.78
C ASP A 244 -5.36 -11.76 23.92
N SER A 245 -6.46 -12.47 23.73
CA SER A 245 -6.92 -13.58 24.59
C SER A 245 -6.83 -14.89 23.80
N PRO A 246 -6.25 -15.96 24.36
CA PRO A 246 -6.06 -17.22 23.64
C PRO A 246 -7.35 -17.72 23.00
N PHE A 247 -7.30 -18.10 21.72
CA PHE A 247 -8.41 -18.70 21.02
C PHE A 247 -8.70 -20.10 21.57
N GLU A 248 -9.95 -20.34 21.97
CA GLU A 248 -10.41 -21.65 22.47
C GLU A 248 -10.77 -22.57 21.31
N LEU A 249 -9.91 -23.55 21.01
CA LEU A 249 -10.17 -24.58 20.02
C LEU A 249 -10.76 -25.81 20.74
N ASN A 250 -12.09 -25.89 20.80
CA ASN A 250 -12.78 -26.97 21.49
C ASN A 250 -12.62 -28.32 20.76
N ILE A 251 -12.93 -29.42 21.45
CA ILE A 251 -12.91 -30.76 20.85
C ILE A 251 -13.86 -30.84 19.65
N GLY A 252 -13.33 -31.21 18.48
CA GLY A 252 -14.06 -31.32 17.23
C GLY A 252 -14.17 -30.03 16.43
N ASP A 253 -13.78 -28.88 17.00
CA ASP A 253 -13.77 -27.60 16.30
C ASP A 253 -12.57 -27.48 15.33
N THR A 254 -12.72 -26.55 14.39
CA THR A 254 -11.70 -26.23 13.38
C THR A 254 -11.28 -24.77 13.50
N LEU A 255 -9.99 -24.54 13.66
CA LEU A 255 -9.38 -23.23 13.47
C LEU A 255 -8.93 -23.09 12.01
N ASN A 256 -9.53 -22.17 11.27
CA ASN A 256 -9.05 -21.80 9.94
C ASN A 256 -8.14 -20.58 10.05
N THR A 257 -6.98 -20.64 9.43
CA THR A 257 -6.14 -19.45 9.25
C THR A 257 -6.67 -18.60 8.07
N LEU A 258 -5.95 -17.57 7.66
CA LEU A 258 -6.32 -16.77 6.49
C LEU A 258 -5.95 -17.49 5.19
N ASN A 259 -6.58 -17.08 4.08
CA ASN A 259 -6.10 -17.38 2.74
C ASN A 259 -4.83 -16.60 2.49
N THR A 260 -3.71 -17.28 2.34
CA THR A 260 -2.39 -16.69 2.22
C THR A 260 -1.72 -17.06 0.91
N PHE A 261 -0.61 -16.42 0.59
CA PHE A 261 0.16 -16.76 -0.59
C PHE A 261 1.67 -16.73 -0.32
N VAL A 262 2.40 -17.46 -1.15
CA VAL A 262 3.85 -17.34 -1.33
C VAL A 262 4.13 -17.18 -2.83
N SER A 263 5.01 -16.23 -3.17
CA SER A 263 5.48 -16.05 -4.54
C SER A 263 6.99 -15.89 -4.60
N VAL A 264 7.56 -16.22 -5.76
CA VAL A 264 8.98 -15.97 -6.07
C VAL A 264 9.08 -15.09 -7.30
N HIS A 265 10.12 -14.26 -7.37
CA HIS A 265 10.30 -13.36 -8.49
C HIS A 265 11.79 -13.09 -8.74
N THR A 266 12.08 -12.50 -9.89
CA THR A 266 13.36 -11.83 -10.21
C THR A 266 13.11 -10.32 -10.18
N GLY A 267 14.16 -9.54 -9.89
CA GLY A 267 14.02 -8.10 -9.68
C GLY A 267 13.59 -7.74 -8.25
N ASP A 268 13.06 -6.54 -8.08
CA ASP A 268 12.61 -6.05 -6.78
C ASP A 268 11.11 -6.29 -6.53
N TYR A 269 10.61 -5.83 -5.41
CA TYR A 269 9.24 -5.95 -4.92
C TYR A 269 8.13 -5.44 -5.87
N TYR A 270 8.46 -4.67 -6.90
CA TYR A 270 7.49 -4.16 -7.86
C TYR A 270 6.72 -5.31 -8.54
N SER A 271 7.44 -6.37 -8.93
CA SER A 271 6.84 -7.52 -9.61
C SER A 271 5.85 -8.27 -8.72
N SER A 272 6.19 -8.49 -7.45
CA SER A 272 5.29 -9.18 -6.51
C SER A 272 4.05 -8.36 -6.17
N LEU A 273 4.19 -7.04 -5.99
CA LEU A 273 3.05 -6.16 -5.74
C LEU A 273 2.14 -6.01 -6.96
N GLN A 274 2.70 -5.98 -8.17
CA GLN A 274 1.91 -5.98 -9.40
C GLN A 274 1.08 -7.27 -9.51
N LEU A 275 1.72 -8.43 -9.33
CA LEU A 275 1.05 -9.73 -9.35
C LEU A 275 -0.04 -9.84 -8.28
N TYR A 276 0.25 -9.37 -7.06
CA TYR A 276 -0.71 -9.29 -5.98
C TYR A 276 -1.93 -8.42 -6.34
N SER A 277 -1.69 -7.23 -6.86
CA SER A 277 -2.77 -6.33 -7.28
C SER A 277 -3.64 -6.93 -8.38
N GLU A 278 -3.03 -7.52 -9.42
CA GLU A 278 -3.76 -8.18 -10.51
C GLU A 278 -4.62 -9.33 -10.00
N PHE A 279 -4.09 -10.14 -9.08
CA PHE A 279 -4.86 -11.21 -8.46
C PHE A 279 -6.01 -10.68 -7.61
N MET A 280 -5.77 -9.66 -6.77
CA MET A 280 -6.78 -9.09 -5.90
C MET A 280 -7.90 -8.39 -6.68
N GLN A 281 -7.58 -7.73 -7.80
CA GLN A 281 -8.61 -7.20 -8.70
C GLN A 281 -9.48 -8.33 -9.28
N LYS A 282 -8.88 -9.40 -9.73
CA LYS A 282 -9.63 -10.59 -10.17
C LYS A 282 -10.41 -11.23 -9.01
N ASN A 283 -9.90 -11.11 -7.79
CA ASN A 283 -10.56 -11.63 -6.58
C ASN A 283 -11.77 -10.80 -6.15
N GLY A 284 -11.89 -9.56 -6.58
CA GLY A 284 -13.06 -8.70 -6.34
C GLY A 284 -12.74 -7.36 -5.67
N ILE A 285 -11.49 -6.93 -5.70
CA ILE A 285 -11.09 -5.58 -5.31
C ILE A 285 -11.10 -4.69 -6.57
N ASP A 286 -12.10 -3.86 -6.72
CA ASP A 286 -12.25 -2.98 -7.88
C ASP A 286 -11.75 -1.57 -7.54
N PHE A 287 -10.65 -1.14 -8.16
CA PHE A 287 -10.18 0.24 -8.05
C PHE A 287 -11.09 1.18 -8.86
N VAL A 288 -11.29 2.39 -8.31
CA VAL A 288 -12.09 3.42 -8.97
C VAL A 288 -11.46 3.86 -10.29
N GLU A 289 -12.32 4.40 -11.18
CA GLU A 289 -11.86 4.91 -12.46
C GLU A 289 -10.91 6.11 -12.29
N ARG A 290 -10.01 6.24 -13.25
CA ARG A 290 -9.09 7.37 -13.38
C ARG A 290 -9.86 8.70 -13.44
N GLU A 291 -9.45 9.67 -12.63
CA GLU A 291 -9.97 11.02 -12.65
C GLU A 291 -8.91 11.97 -13.26
N GLU A 292 -9.25 12.62 -14.38
CA GLU A 292 -8.29 13.46 -15.10
C GLU A 292 -7.86 14.69 -14.29
N ASP A 293 -8.76 15.26 -13.49
CA ASP A 293 -8.49 16.44 -12.67
C ASP A 293 -7.49 16.13 -11.53
N ALA A 294 -7.39 14.85 -11.11
CA ALA A 294 -6.44 14.41 -10.09
C ALA A 294 -4.96 14.50 -10.52
N PHE A 295 -4.70 14.64 -11.82
CA PHE A 295 -3.34 14.79 -12.37
C PHE A 295 -2.89 16.25 -12.49
N GLU A 296 -3.72 17.20 -12.10
CA GLU A 296 -3.35 18.61 -12.17
C GLU A 296 -2.50 19.04 -10.98
N SER A 297 -1.65 20.05 -11.20
CA SER A 297 -0.70 20.54 -10.20
C SER A 297 -1.37 21.19 -8.98
N ILE A 298 -0.74 21.09 -7.81
CA ILE A 298 -1.34 21.40 -6.52
C ILE A 298 -0.53 22.50 -5.77
N TRP A 299 -1.24 23.47 -5.20
CA TRP A 299 -0.76 24.32 -4.12
C TRP A 299 -1.49 23.97 -2.83
N CYS A 300 -0.72 23.64 -1.78
CA CYS A 300 -1.25 23.34 -0.46
C CYS A 300 -1.14 24.59 0.46
N GLY A 301 -2.24 25.00 1.03
CA GLY A 301 -2.32 26.13 1.97
C GLY A 301 -1.56 25.89 3.28
N TRP A 302 -1.07 24.67 3.56
CA TRP A 302 -0.29 24.34 4.75
C TRP A 302 0.98 25.18 4.94
N GLY A 303 1.42 25.90 3.93
CA GLY A 303 2.44 26.93 4.09
C GLY A 303 2.09 28.02 5.11
N TYR A 304 0.82 28.22 5.38
CA TYR A 304 0.29 29.12 6.41
C TYR A 304 0.02 28.43 7.75
N GLU A 305 0.23 27.10 7.81
CA GLU A 305 -0.08 26.27 8.97
C GLU A 305 -1.54 26.46 9.47
N ARG A 306 -1.86 25.98 10.66
CA ARG A 306 -3.23 26.03 11.25
C ARG A 306 -3.78 27.43 11.51
N ARG A 307 -3.01 28.49 11.32
CA ARG A 307 -3.41 29.86 11.71
C ARG A 307 -3.70 30.80 10.54
N PHE A 308 -3.92 30.25 9.36
CA PHE A 308 -4.21 31.03 8.17
C PHE A 308 -5.50 31.84 8.29
N THR A 309 -5.60 32.91 7.55
CA THR A 309 -6.79 33.71 7.38
C THR A 309 -7.33 33.61 5.95
N MET A 310 -8.61 33.92 5.76
CA MET A 310 -9.22 33.95 4.44
C MET A 310 -8.45 34.89 3.48
N ASP A 311 -8.04 36.08 3.97
CA ASP A 311 -7.32 37.06 3.16
C ASP A 311 -5.94 36.57 2.73
N GLU A 312 -5.21 35.86 3.58
CA GLU A 312 -3.92 35.24 3.24
C GLU A 312 -4.07 34.22 2.10
N ILE A 313 -5.07 33.36 2.18
CA ILE A 313 -5.36 32.39 1.12
C ILE A 313 -5.72 33.14 -0.18
N ILE A 314 -6.70 34.04 -0.13
CA ILE A 314 -7.18 34.74 -1.33
C ILE A 314 -6.07 35.60 -1.99
N ASN A 315 -5.24 36.25 -1.19
CA ASN A 315 -4.14 37.06 -1.70
C ASN A 315 -3.02 36.25 -2.35
N THR A 316 -2.92 34.93 -2.03
CA THR A 316 -1.94 34.02 -2.63
C THR A 316 -2.39 33.48 -3.99
N LEU A 317 -3.72 33.39 -4.25
CA LEU A 317 -4.27 32.79 -5.47
C LEU A 317 -3.75 33.41 -6.78
N PRO A 318 -3.52 34.74 -6.91
CA PRO A 318 -2.89 35.30 -8.12
C PRO A 318 -1.56 34.67 -8.45
N LYS A 319 -0.74 34.39 -7.42
CA LYS A 319 0.58 33.75 -7.57
C LYS A 319 0.46 32.27 -7.90
N VAL A 320 -0.47 31.54 -7.28
CA VAL A 320 -0.80 30.16 -7.61
C VAL A 320 -1.16 30.03 -9.09
N LYS A 321 -2.04 30.91 -9.59
CA LYS A 321 -2.43 30.97 -11.00
C LYS A 321 -1.24 31.30 -11.91
N GLU A 322 -0.40 32.27 -11.52
CA GLU A 322 0.78 32.69 -12.30
C GLU A 322 1.79 31.54 -12.51
N LEU A 323 1.93 30.68 -11.51
CA LEU A 323 2.76 29.45 -11.60
C LEU A 323 2.12 28.35 -12.44
N GLY A 324 0.89 28.54 -12.94
CA GLY A 324 0.16 27.56 -13.73
C GLY A 324 -0.51 26.45 -12.91
N ILE A 325 -0.42 26.50 -11.58
CA ILE A 325 -1.02 25.54 -10.67
C ILE A 325 -2.55 25.54 -10.81
N LYS A 326 -3.20 24.38 -10.62
CA LYS A 326 -4.63 24.19 -10.88
C LYS A 326 -5.48 23.95 -9.63
N TRP A 327 -4.90 23.38 -8.58
CA TRP A 327 -5.58 23.14 -7.32
C TRP A 327 -5.09 24.06 -6.21
N ALA A 328 -6.02 24.53 -5.39
CA ALA A 328 -5.74 25.18 -4.11
C ALA A 328 -6.36 24.33 -2.99
N VAL A 329 -5.51 23.77 -2.16
CA VAL A 329 -5.90 22.95 -1.00
C VAL A 329 -6.01 23.85 0.22
N ILE A 330 -7.18 23.89 0.85
CA ILE A 330 -7.37 24.48 2.18
C ILE A 330 -7.09 23.39 3.19
N ASP A 331 -5.99 23.56 3.90
CA ASP A 331 -5.47 22.56 4.84
C ASP A 331 -6.04 22.73 6.26
N ASP A 332 -5.54 21.97 7.21
CA ASP A 332 -5.94 21.96 8.62
C ASP A 332 -5.95 23.37 9.24
N GLY A 333 -6.98 23.68 10.03
CA GLY A 333 -7.07 24.90 10.81
C GLY A 333 -8.31 25.78 10.55
N TYR A 334 -9.24 25.37 9.71
CA TYR A 334 -10.51 26.10 9.50
C TYR A 334 -11.59 25.69 10.52
N GLN A 335 -11.51 24.48 11.03
CA GLN A 335 -12.51 23.81 11.87
C GLN A 335 -12.49 24.32 13.32
N ILE A 336 -13.65 24.21 13.97
CA ILE A 336 -13.80 24.52 15.40
C ILE A 336 -13.24 23.42 16.29
N ALA A 337 -13.38 22.16 15.86
CA ALA A 337 -12.88 20.94 16.50
C ALA A 337 -12.89 19.78 15.50
N GLU A 338 -12.03 18.81 15.67
CA GLU A 338 -12.15 17.51 15.00
C GLU A 338 -13.49 16.88 15.41
N GLY A 339 -14.18 16.27 14.45
CA GLY A 339 -15.54 15.76 14.62
C GLY A 339 -16.64 16.77 14.31
N ASP A 340 -16.53 18.01 14.72
CA ASP A 340 -17.57 19.01 14.47
C ASP A 340 -17.48 19.68 13.09
N TRP A 341 -16.32 19.73 12.48
CA TRP A 341 -16.03 20.17 11.11
C TRP A 341 -16.71 21.46 10.66
N ARG A 342 -17.20 22.27 11.62
CA ARG A 342 -17.77 23.60 11.37
C ARG A 342 -16.68 24.64 11.38
N VAL A 343 -16.92 25.73 10.68
CA VAL A 343 -15.95 26.83 10.56
C VAL A 343 -15.75 27.54 11.91
N ASP A 344 -14.51 27.74 12.34
CA ASP A 344 -14.18 28.52 13.54
C ASP A 344 -14.50 30.02 13.29
N THR A 345 -15.56 30.50 13.91
CA THR A 345 -16.03 31.89 13.75
C THR A 345 -15.09 32.92 14.37
N LYS A 346 -14.10 32.53 15.17
CA LYS A 346 -13.03 33.44 15.64
C LYS A 346 -12.09 33.81 14.49
N ARG A 347 -11.85 32.90 13.56
CA ARG A 347 -11.01 33.10 12.37
C ARG A 347 -11.80 33.54 11.16
N PHE A 348 -13.01 33.04 11.01
CA PHE A 348 -13.93 33.31 9.93
C PHE A 348 -15.21 33.93 10.51
N PRO A 349 -15.23 35.25 10.80
CA PRO A 349 -16.36 35.89 11.49
C PRO A 349 -17.72 35.75 10.78
N GLY A 350 -17.71 35.58 9.46
CA GLY A 350 -18.91 35.30 8.65
C GLY A 350 -19.31 33.80 8.67
N GLY A 351 -18.54 32.94 9.35
CA GLY A 351 -18.79 31.50 9.43
C GLY A 351 -18.73 30.82 8.06
N GLU A 352 -19.68 29.93 7.78
CA GLU A 352 -19.75 29.18 6.52
C GLU A 352 -19.86 30.07 5.27
N LYS A 353 -20.36 31.29 5.40
CA LYS A 353 -20.37 32.24 4.29
C LYS A 353 -18.98 32.71 3.89
N ASP A 354 -18.08 32.85 4.85
CA ASP A 354 -16.68 33.18 4.55
C ASP A 354 -15.98 32.00 3.85
N MET A 355 -16.26 30.76 4.29
CA MET A 355 -15.74 29.56 3.60
C MET A 355 -16.21 29.52 2.15
N LYS A 356 -17.51 29.68 1.91
CA LYS A 356 -18.06 29.74 0.55
C LYS A 356 -17.44 30.87 -0.28
N LYS A 357 -17.26 32.05 0.30
CA LYS A 357 -16.63 33.21 -0.37
C LYS A 357 -15.17 32.88 -0.75
N MET A 358 -14.44 32.15 0.09
CA MET A 358 -13.07 31.72 -0.21
C MET A 358 -13.05 30.72 -1.38
N VAL A 359 -13.96 29.74 -1.41
CA VAL A 359 -14.11 28.81 -2.53
C VAL A 359 -14.50 29.54 -3.82
N ASP A 360 -15.46 30.46 -3.75
CA ASP A 360 -15.86 31.30 -4.91
C ASP A 360 -14.66 32.15 -5.44
N ALA A 361 -13.80 32.64 -4.54
CA ALA A 361 -12.56 33.32 -4.93
C ALA A 361 -11.58 32.38 -5.65
N ILE A 362 -11.36 31.16 -5.13
CA ILE A 362 -10.52 30.15 -5.79
C ILE A 362 -11.04 29.90 -7.21
N HIS A 363 -12.33 29.63 -7.36
CA HIS A 363 -12.97 29.42 -8.66
C HIS A 363 -12.85 30.65 -9.61
N SER A 364 -12.90 31.87 -9.08
CA SER A 364 -12.74 33.07 -9.89
C SER A 364 -11.37 33.22 -10.56
N TYR A 365 -10.34 32.60 -9.99
CA TYR A 365 -9.03 32.49 -10.59
C TYR A 365 -8.90 31.31 -11.58
N GLY A 366 -9.97 30.51 -11.76
CA GLY A 366 -9.98 29.32 -12.61
C GLY A 366 -9.23 28.14 -11.98
N LEU A 367 -9.13 28.13 -10.66
CA LEU A 367 -8.55 27.05 -9.85
C LEU A 367 -9.67 26.17 -9.31
N LYS A 368 -9.31 24.95 -8.90
CA LYS A 368 -10.16 24.03 -8.16
C LYS A 368 -9.84 24.08 -6.68
N ALA A 369 -10.84 23.86 -5.83
CA ALA A 369 -10.73 23.91 -4.38
C ALA A 369 -10.80 22.50 -3.77
N GLN A 370 -9.83 22.14 -2.94
CA GLN A 370 -9.82 20.88 -2.16
C GLN A 370 -9.77 21.21 -0.68
N LEU A 371 -10.50 20.45 0.15
CA LEU A 371 -10.57 20.66 1.59
C LEU A 371 -9.97 19.51 2.36
N TRP A 372 -9.10 19.83 3.31
CA TRP A 372 -8.54 18.92 4.29
C TRP A 372 -9.57 18.56 5.37
N TRP A 373 -9.59 17.32 5.83
CA TRP A 373 -10.31 16.85 7.01
C TRP A 373 -9.79 15.50 7.49
N ALA A 374 -10.02 15.17 8.77
CA ALA A 374 -9.59 13.92 9.41
C ALA A 374 -10.82 13.13 9.91
N PRO A 375 -11.51 12.36 9.04
CA PRO A 375 -12.66 11.54 9.47
C PRO A 375 -12.24 10.56 10.56
N LEU A 376 -13.23 10.06 11.32
CA LEU A 376 -13.07 9.16 12.45
C LEU A 376 -12.35 9.76 13.67
N ALA A 377 -11.92 11.02 13.63
CA ALA A 377 -11.40 11.74 14.79
C ALA A 377 -12.46 12.68 15.34
N ALA A 378 -12.64 12.70 16.67
CA ALA A 378 -13.53 13.63 17.36
C ALA A 378 -12.92 14.11 18.69
N ASP A 379 -12.81 15.44 18.86
CA ASP A 379 -12.21 16.03 20.04
C ASP A 379 -13.05 15.78 21.31
N PRO A 380 -12.40 15.59 22.47
CA PRO A 380 -13.10 15.57 23.74
C PRO A 380 -13.95 16.84 23.94
N GLY A 381 -15.24 16.69 24.15
CA GLY A 381 -16.17 17.81 24.31
C GLY A 381 -16.68 18.40 23.00
N SER A 382 -16.39 17.78 21.85
CA SER A 382 -17.06 18.11 20.59
C SER A 382 -18.56 17.78 20.68
N LYS A 383 -19.34 18.54 19.93
CA LYS A 383 -20.80 18.40 19.91
C LYS A 383 -21.25 17.03 19.42
N VAL A 384 -20.51 16.46 18.44
CA VAL A 384 -20.82 15.13 17.90
C VAL A 384 -20.74 14.05 18.97
N ILE A 385 -19.78 14.13 19.90
CA ILE A 385 -19.67 13.19 21.03
C ILE A 385 -20.75 13.47 22.09
N GLU A 386 -21.00 14.77 22.41
CA GLU A 386 -22.03 15.14 23.40
C GLU A 386 -23.41 14.68 22.99
N GLU A 387 -23.75 14.78 21.69
CA GLU A 387 -25.06 14.37 21.16
C GLU A 387 -25.18 12.85 20.96
N ASN A 388 -24.07 12.16 20.66
CA ASN A 388 -24.03 10.73 20.35
C ASN A 388 -22.83 10.03 20.98
N PRO A 389 -22.77 9.82 22.30
CA PRO A 389 -21.62 9.19 22.93
C PRO A 389 -21.32 7.75 22.45
N ASP A 390 -22.34 7.06 21.93
CA ASP A 390 -22.20 5.70 21.36
C ASP A 390 -21.51 5.68 19.99
N ILE A 391 -21.14 6.83 19.45
CA ILE A 391 -20.35 6.95 18.21
C ILE A 391 -18.90 6.46 18.42
N LEU A 392 -18.42 6.47 19.66
CA LEU A 392 -17.03 6.15 19.99
C LEU A 392 -16.74 4.64 19.86
N LEU A 393 -15.53 4.34 19.40
CA LEU A 393 -14.93 3.02 19.47
C LEU A 393 -14.46 2.78 20.91
N ILE A 394 -14.84 1.64 21.48
CA ILE A 394 -14.51 1.28 22.88
C ILE A 394 -13.56 0.09 22.88
N ASN A 395 -12.45 0.21 23.59
CA ASN A 395 -11.48 -0.84 23.81
C ASN A 395 -11.99 -1.93 24.76
N GLU A 396 -11.29 -3.06 24.84
CA GLU A 396 -11.65 -4.19 25.72
C GLU A 396 -11.74 -3.79 27.21
N ASP A 397 -10.93 -2.82 27.66
CA ASP A 397 -10.95 -2.30 29.01
C ASP A 397 -12.11 -1.33 29.31
N GLY A 398 -12.93 -1.04 28.31
CA GLY A 398 -14.08 -0.13 28.41
C GLY A 398 -13.75 1.35 28.19
N ALA A 399 -12.49 1.71 27.90
CA ALA A 399 -12.10 3.07 27.58
C ALA A 399 -12.36 3.39 26.10
N PRO A 400 -12.72 4.65 25.76
CA PRO A 400 -12.71 5.08 24.35
C PRO A 400 -11.30 4.99 23.78
N GLN A 401 -11.18 4.49 22.53
CA GLN A 401 -9.92 4.53 21.79
C GLN A 401 -9.49 5.97 21.59
N TYR A 402 -8.26 6.28 22.01
CA TYR A 402 -7.67 7.60 21.87
C TYR A 402 -6.74 7.65 20.67
N ILE A 403 -6.77 8.76 19.93
CA ILE A 403 -5.86 9.07 18.82
C ILE A 403 -4.82 10.05 19.36
N THR A 404 -3.61 9.58 19.64
CA THR A 404 -2.57 10.34 20.35
C THR A 404 -2.08 11.55 19.59
N TRP A 405 -2.00 11.45 18.26
CA TRP A 405 -1.51 12.53 17.41
C TRP A 405 -2.45 13.75 17.34
N TRP A 406 -3.78 13.47 17.39
CA TRP A 406 -4.81 14.50 17.25
C TRP A 406 -5.40 14.96 18.59
N ASP A 407 -5.00 14.34 19.71
CA ASP A 407 -5.64 14.53 21.02
C ASP A 407 -7.16 14.27 20.97
N SER A 408 -7.62 13.36 20.13
CA SER A 408 -9.01 13.07 19.81
C SER A 408 -9.40 11.65 20.20
N TYR A 409 -10.71 11.36 20.19
CA TYR A 409 -11.24 10.00 20.29
C TYR A 409 -11.58 9.44 18.91
N TYR A 410 -11.49 8.12 18.80
CA TYR A 410 -11.81 7.38 17.58
C TYR A 410 -13.31 7.16 17.46
N MET A 411 -13.94 7.64 16.38
CA MET A 411 -15.32 7.31 16.02
C MET A 411 -15.35 5.97 15.28
N SER A 412 -16.19 5.04 15.74
CA SER A 412 -16.27 3.71 15.13
C SER A 412 -16.83 3.76 13.71
N PRO A 413 -16.16 3.20 12.69
CA PRO A 413 -16.73 3.07 11.35
C PRO A 413 -17.93 2.10 11.31
N ALA A 414 -18.13 1.30 12.34
CA ALA A 414 -19.29 0.41 12.51
C ALA A 414 -20.53 1.11 13.06
N SER A 415 -20.44 2.39 13.48
CA SER A 415 -21.56 3.15 14.03
C SER A 415 -22.40 3.78 12.91
N GLU A 416 -23.70 3.51 12.90
CA GLU A 416 -24.63 4.19 11.98
C GLU A 416 -24.62 5.72 12.15
N ALA A 417 -24.42 6.20 13.38
CA ALA A 417 -24.29 7.63 13.66
C ALA A 417 -23.00 8.22 13.06
N THR A 418 -21.88 7.48 13.09
CA THR A 418 -20.65 7.87 12.39
C THR A 418 -20.88 7.99 10.89
N ILE A 419 -21.54 7.00 10.29
CA ILE A 419 -21.85 6.98 8.86
C ILE A 419 -22.74 8.17 8.47
N ALA A 420 -23.82 8.42 9.24
CA ALA A 420 -24.74 9.53 8.98
C ALA A 420 -24.03 10.87 9.09
N HIS A 421 -23.30 11.11 10.19
CA HIS A 421 -22.54 12.33 10.41
C HIS A 421 -21.48 12.58 9.32
N THR A 422 -20.78 11.53 8.90
CA THR A 422 -19.78 11.62 7.83
C THR A 422 -20.41 11.99 6.48
N LYS A 423 -21.56 11.42 6.12
CA LYS A 423 -22.30 11.80 4.91
C LYS A 423 -22.72 13.26 4.93
N GLU A 424 -23.32 13.73 6.03
CA GLU A 424 -23.70 15.14 6.18
C GLU A 424 -22.49 16.06 6.06
N THR A 425 -21.34 15.67 6.60
CA THR A 425 -20.08 16.42 6.51
C THR A 425 -19.59 16.52 5.06
N VAL A 426 -19.57 15.41 4.32
CA VAL A 426 -19.18 15.40 2.89
C VAL A 426 -20.16 16.24 2.06
N GLU A 427 -21.47 16.14 2.32
CA GLU A 427 -22.48 16.98 1.65
C GLU A 427 -22.23 18.46 1.93
N MET A 428 -21.99 18.85 3.17
CA MET A 428 -21.67 20.24 3.53
C MET A 428 -20.44 20.75 2.78
N PHE A 429 -19.37 20.00 2.72
CA PHE A 429 -18.13 20.41 2.06
C PHE A 429 -18.32 20.60 0.55
N LEU A 430 -18.89 19.62 -0.12
CA LEU A 430 -18.95 19.63 -1.60
C LEU A 430 -20.16 20.39 -2.16
N LYS A 431 -21.31 20.32 -1.49
CA LYS A 431 -22.56 20.92 -1.95
C LYS A 431 -22.73 22.34 -1.40
N ASP A 432 -22.64 22.52 -0.08
CA ASP A 432 -22.97 23.79 0.55
C ASP A 432 -21.81 24.79 0.44
N TRP A 433 -20.57 24.35 0.68
CA TRP A 433 -19.39 25.20 0.56
C TRP A 433 -18.81 25.24 -0.85
N GLY A 434 -19.02 24.18 -1.65
CA GLY A 434 -18.70 24.15 -3.06
C GLY A 434 -17.33 23.61 -3.42
N PHE A 435 -16.60 22.97 -2.51
CA PHE A 435 -15.30 22.33 -2.81
C PHE A 435 -15.40 21.30 -3.92
N ASP A 436 -14.31 21.09 -4.67
CA ASP A 436 -14.22 20.18 -5.82
C ASP A 436 -13.56 18.85 -5.45
N GLY A 437 -12.99 18.75 -4.26
CA GLY A 437 -12.34 17.55 -3.77
C GLY A 437 -12.08 17.59 -2.27
N LEU A 438 -11.64 16.45 -1.75
CA LEU A 438 -11.33 16.23 -0.34
C LEU A 438 -9.90 15.70 -0.19
N LYS A 439 -9.13 16.25 0.75
CA LYS A 439 -7.89 15.70 1.26
C LYS A 439 -8.19 15.06 2.62
N ILE A 440 -8.27 13.73 2.65
CA ILE A 440 -8.52 12.94 3.85
C ILE A 440 -7.18 12.65 4.49
N ASP A 441 -6.99 13.03 5.76
CA ASP A 441 -5.69 12.98 6.42
C ASP A 441 -5.75 12.28 7.77
N GLY A 442 -4.68 11.57 8.13
CA GLY A 442 -4.48 10.95 9.42
C GLY A 442 -3.90 9.53 9.38
N GLN A 443 -2.92 9.25 10.22
CA GLN A 443 -2.34 7.91 10.35
C GLN A 443 -3.36 6.87 10.87
N HIS A 444 -4.30 7.30 11.69
CA HIS A 444 -5.37 6.47 12.26
C HIS A 444 -6.36 5.92 11.20
N LEU A 445 -6.29 6.41 9.96
CA LEU A 445 -7.18 5.98 8.88
C LEU A 445 -6.80 4.64 8.24
N ASN A 446 -5.64 4.09 8.58
CA ASN A 446 -5.14 2.86 7.95
C ASN A 446 -5.47 1.60 8.74
N ALA A 447 -5.77 1.74 10.03
CA ALA A 447 -6.13 0.63 10.90
C ALA A 447 -7.26 1.06 11.82
N VAL A 448 -8.15 0.13 12.15
CA VAL A 448 -9.22 0.30 13.12
C VAL A 448 -9.00 -0.72 14.21
N PRO A 449 -9.05 -0.36 15.49
CA PRO A 449 -9.03 -1.33 16.57
C PRO A 449 -10.32 -2.16 16.62
N ALA A 450 -10.27 -3.28 17.33
CA ALA A 450 -11.48 -4.05 17.67
C ALA A 450 -12.42 -3.20 18.53
N ASP A 451 -13.72 -3.24 18.24
CA ASP A 451 -14.74 -2.42 18.92
C ASP A 451 -15.55 -3.26 19.92
N HIS A 452 -15.31 -3.03 21.20
CA HIS A 452 -15.99 -3.70 22.31
C HIS A 452 -17.18 -2.90 22.87
N ASN A 453 -17.76 -1.97 22.08
CA ASN A 453 -18.88 -1.15 22.53
C ASN A 453 -20.13 -2.01 22.79
N TRP A 454 -20.43 -2.25 24.07
CA TRP A 454 -21.54 -3.09 24.51
C TRP A 454 -22.93 -2.49 24.19
N ASN A 455 -23.04 -1.17 23.96
CA ASN A 455 -24.29 -0.53 23.49
C ASN A 455 -24.56 -0.78 22.01
N ARG A 456 -23.50 -1.15 21.27
CA ARG A 456 -23.53 -1.46 19.85
C ARG A 456 -22.76 -2.77 19.60
N PRO A 457 -23.27 -3.91 20.07
CA PRO A 457 -22.55 -5.17 19.96
C PRO A 457 -22.41 -5.57 18.49
N LEU A 458 -21.17 -5.82 18.07
CA LEU A 458 -20.85 -6.42 16.78
C LEU A 458 -20.92 -7.96 16.88
N GLU A 459 -20.95 -8.66 15.75
CA GLU A 459 -20.91 -10.13 15.72
C GLU A 459 -19.67 -10.65 16.45
N TYR A 460 -18.54 -9.95 16.29
CA TYR A 460 -17.29 -10.10 17.02
C TYR A 460 -16.58 -8.72 17.01
N PRO A 461 -15.74 -8.41 18.00
CA PRO A 461 -15.14 -7.07 18.14
C PRO A 461 -14.33 -6.62 16.90
N GLU A 462 -13.56 -7.53 16.29
CA GLU A 462 -12.72 -7.25 15.11
C GLU A 462 -13.55 -6.97 13.84
N LYS A 463 -14.88 -7.10 13.89
CA LYS A 463 -15.76 -6.71 12.78
C LYS A 463 -15.60 -5.24 12.40
N SER A 464 -15.28 -4.37 13.35
CA SER A 464 -14.98 -2.95 13.11
C SER A 464 -13.82 -2.75 12.12
N ILE A 465 -12.78 -3.59 12.21
CA ILE A 465 -11.61 -3.58 11.33
C ILE A 465 -12.05 -3.86 9.89
N GLU A 466 -12.88 -4.88 9.71
CA GLU A 466 -13.37 -5.33 8.41
C GLU A 466 -14.33 -4.34 7.75
N MET A 467 -14.91 -3.41 8.52
CA MET A 467 -15.85 -2.40 8.02
C MET A 467 -15.18 -1.12 7.49
N LEU A 468 -13.88 -0.95 7.70
CA LEU A 468 -13.16 0.24 7.25
C LEU A 468 -13.30 0.50 5.73
N PRO A 469 -13.19 -0.48 4.84
CA PRO A 469 -13.36 -0.27 3.39
C PRO A 469 -14.75 0.29 3.03
N GLU A 470 -15.81 -0.19 3.67
CA GLU A 470 -17.17 0.30 3.41
C GLU A 470 -17.36 1.75 3.87
N PHE A 471 -16.64 2.18 4.90
CA PHE A 471 -16.62 3.58 5.33
C PHE A 471 -15.99 4.49 4.26
N PHE A 472 -14.83 4.13 3.69
CA PHE A 472 -14.22 4.90 2.61
C PHE A 472 -15.03 4.85 1.31
N LYS A 473 -15.63 3.71 1.01
CA LYS A 473 -16.58 3.56 -0.09
C LYS A 473 -17.73 4.55 0.02
N MET A 474 -18.34 4.64 1.20
CA MET A 474 -19.43 5.57 1.45
C MET A 474 -18.99 7.04 1.23
N ILE A 475 -17.80 7.43 1.70
CA ILE A 475 -17.25 8.78 1.47
C ILE A 475 -17.09 9.02 -0.04
N TYR A 476 -16.44 8.10 -0.74
CA TYR A 476 -16.18 8.22 -2.17
C TYR A 476 -17.48 8.33 -2.98
N GLU A 477 -18.43 7.43 -2.76
CA GLU A 477 -19.72 7.40 -3.46
C GLU A 477 -20.52 8.67 -3.17
N THR A 478 -20.63 9.10 -1.91
CA THR A 478 -21.32 10.34 -1.54
C THR A 478 -20.69 11.55 -2.23
N ALA A 479 -19.38 11.65 -2.26
CA ALA A 479 -18.68 12.74 -2.92
C ALA A 479 -18.92 12.75 -4.44
N ARG A 480 -18.88 11.59 -5.09
CA ARG A 480 -19.06 11.45 -6.54
C ARG A 480 -20.52 11.61 -6.99
N GLU A 481 -21.49 11.32 -6.13
CA GLU A 481 -22.91 11.62 -6.37
C GLU A 481 -23.15 13.12 -6.40
N ILE A 482 -22.47 13.89 -5.55
CA ILE A 482 -22.60 15.35 -5.48
C ILE A 482 -21.83 16.02 -6.63
N LYS A 483 -20.57 15.63 -6.81
CA LYS A 483 -19.68 16.12 -7.86
C LYS A 483 -19.04 14.94 -8.60
N PRO A 484 -19.51 14.60 -9.81
CA PRO A 484 -18.99 13.48 -10.59
C PRO A 484 -17.49 13.50 -10.85
N ASN A 485 -16.85 14.65 -10.76
CA ASN A 485 -15.38 14.83 -10.94
C ASN A 485 -14.65 15.08 -9.62
N ALA A 486 -15.26 14.81 -8.46
CA ALA A 486 -14.61 15.04 -7.18
C ALA A 486 -13.28 14.26 -7.08
N VAL A 487 -12.23 14.96 -6.67
CA VAL A 487 -10.94 14.34 -6.35
C VAL A 487 -10.93 13.98 -4.87
N ILE A 488 -10.72 12.70 -4.58
CA ILE A 488 -10.63 12.15 -3.23
C ILE A 488 -9.21 11.66 -3.02
N GLU A 489 -8.44 12.45 -2.29
CA GLU A 489 -7.09 12.13 -1.86
C GLU A 489 -7.16 11.51 -0.46
N ILE A 490 -6.44 10.41 -0.25
CA ILE A 490 -6.22 9.84 1.08
C ILE A 490 -4.76 10.00 1.43
N CYS A 491 -4.49 10.83 2.44
CA CYS A 491 -3.17 11.13 2.99
C CYS A 491 -3.02 10.43 4.36
N PRO A 492 -2.30 9.33 4.44
CA PRO A 492 -2.15 8.60 5.71
C PRO A 492 -1.11 9.22 6.66
N CYS A 493 -0.86 10.52 6.58
CA CYS A 493 0.01 11.28 7.49
C CYS A 493 1.39 10.63 7.72
N GLY A 494 2.13 10.38 6.63
CA GLY A 494 3.48 9.79 6.65
C GLY A 494 3.53 8.26 6.69
N THR A 495 2.40 7.58 6.84
CA THR A 495 2.33 6.13 6.91
C THR A 495 1.97 5.48 5.56
N CYS A 496 1.96 4.15 5.48
CA CYS A 496 1.53 3.43 4.30
C CYS A 496 0.00 3.35 4.24
N MET A 497 -0.60 3.76 3.13
CA MET A 497 -2.04 3.64 2.93
C MET A 497 -2.48 2.17 3.02
N SER A 498 -3.57 1.91 3.73
CA SER A 498 -4.20 0.59 3.72
C SER A 498 -4.59 0.20 2.30
N PHE A 499 -4.22 -1.02 1.89
CA PHE A 499 -4.62 -1.58 0.60
C PHE A 499 -6.14 -1.54 0.39
N TYR A 500 -6.90 -1.67 1.46
CA TYR A 500 -8.36 -1.71 1.45
C TYR A 500 -9.03 -0.32 1.36
N ASN A 501 -8.26 0.76 1.58
CA ASN A 501 -8.71 2.13 1.33
C ASN A 501 -8.43 2.55 -0.12
N MET A 502 -7.44 1.92 -0.77
CA MET A 502 -7.02 2.25 -2.13
C MET A 502 -8.14 2.16 -3.19
N PRO A 503 -9.10 1.24 -3.11
CA PRO A 503 -10.23 1.18 -4.04
C PRO A 503 -11.11 2.44 -4.06
N TYR A 504 -11.02 3.28 -3.04
CA TYR A 504 -11.91 4.44 -2.83
C TYR A 504 -11.16 5.77 -2.84
N THR A 505 -10.03 5.81 -3.54
CA THR A 505 -9.26 7.04 -3.79
C THR A 505 -8.92 7.15 -5.28
N ASN A 506 -9.03 8.33 -5.85
CA ASN A 506 -8.57 8.62 -7.20
C ASN A 506 -7.29 9.49 -7.23
N GLN A 507 -6.73 9.79 -6.04
CA GLN A 507 -5.41 10.38 -5.88
C GLN A 507 -4.72 9.81 -4.64
N THR A 508 -3.63 9.07 -4.84
CA THR A 508 -2.72 8.63 -3.78
C THR A 508 -1.65 9.70 -3.55
N VAL A 509 -1.00 9.66 -2.40
CA VAL A 509 -0.01 10.66 -2.01
C VAL A 509 1.21 10.05 -1.34
N SER A 510 2.37 10.65 -1.50
CA SER A 510 3.57 10.19 -0.81
C SER A 510 3.48 10.38 0.69
N SER A 511 2.61 11.24 1.12
CA SER A 511 2.27 11.51 2.53
C SER A 511 3.48 11.92 3.37
N ASP A 512 3.59 13.22 3.61
CA ASP A 512 4.64 13.85 4.43
C ASP A 512 6.04 13.26 4.24
N PRO A 513 6.58 13.23 3.02
CA PRO A 513 7.89 12.61 2.79
C PRO A 513 9.00 13.43 3.46
N GLU A 514 9.90 12.74 4.17
CA GLU A 514 11.07 13.36 4.80
C GLU A 514 12.28 13.41 3.87
N SER A 515 12.19 12.76 2.72
CA SER A 515 13.28 12.71 1.73
C SER A 515 12.77 12.51 0.31
N SER A 516 13.57 12.90 -0.67
CA SER A 516 13.30 12.60 -2.08
C SER A 516 13.23 11.10 -2.37
N TRP A 517 13.94 10.28 -1.59
CA TRP A 517 13.87 8.82 -1.64
C TRP A 517 12.46 8.30 -1.31
N GLN A 518 11.81 8.88 -0.28
CA GLN A 518 10.44 8.50 0.07
C GLN A 518 9.44 8.79 -1.05
N ILE A 519 9.56 9.91 -1.75
CA ILE A 519 8.73 10.18 -2.94
C ILE A 519 8.91 9.07 -3.97
N ARG A 520 10.14 8.62 -4.23
CA ARG A 520 10.43 7.67 -5.29
C ARG A 520 9.99 6.24 -4.97
N HIS A 521 10.37 5.69 -3.80
CA HIS A 521 9.95 4.31 -3.49
C HIS A 521 8.45 4.17 -3.20
N LYS A 522 7.82 5.19 -2.56
CA LYS A 522 6.36 5.22 -2.38
C LYS A 522 5.65 5.32 -3.74
N GLY A 523 6.16 6.15 -4.65
CA GLY A 523 5.66 6.26 -6.01
C GLY A 523 5.75 4.93 -6.78
N LYS A 524 6.90 4.25 -6.73
CA LYS A 524 7.06 2.93 -7.34
C LYS A 524 6.07 1.91 -6.76
N THR A 525 5.83 1.95 -5.45
CA THR A 525 4.84 1.09 -4.76
C THR A 525 3.42 1.31 -5.29
N TYR A 526 2.96 2.58 -5.31
CA TYR A 526 1.62 2.89 -5.82
C TYR A 526 1.46 2.56 -7.31
N LYS A 527 2.50 2.79 -8.12
CA LYS A 527 2.49 2.41 -9.55
C LYS A 527 2.47 0.89 -9.78
N ALA A 528 2.94 0.09 -8.84
CA ALA A 528 2.78 -1.36 -8.90
C ALA A 528 1.33 -1.80 -8.65
N ILE A 529 0.64 -1.15 -7.69
CA ILE A 529 -0.70 -1.55 -7.25
C ILE A 529 -1.79 -0.87 -8.07
N MET A 530 -1.66 0.44 -8.31
CA MET A 530 -2.67 1.30 -8.92
C MET A 530 -2.06 2.11 -10.08
N PRO A 531 -1.63 1.46 -11.17
CA PRO A 531 -0.85 2.12 -12.23
C PRO A 531 -1.58 3.27 -12.93
N GLN A 532 -2.93 3.29 -12.89
CA GLN A 532 -3.78 4.29 -13.56
C GLN A 532 -4.17 5.45 -12.64
N THR A 533 -3.98 5.32 -11.33
CA THR A 533 -4.37 6.34 -10.36
C THR A 533 -3.29 7.44 -10.27
N ALA A 534 -3.74 8.67 -10.08
CA ALA A 534 -2.84 9.79 -9.84
C ALA A 534 -2.06 9.55 -8.53
N TYR A 535 -0.77 9.83 -8.57
CA TYR A 535 0.10 9.80 -7.41
C TYR A 535 0.67 11.19 -7.17
N PHE A 536 0.32 11.81 -6.06
CA PHE A 536 0.84 13.12 -5.67
C PHE A 536 2.18 12.99 -4.92
N GLY A 537 3.20 13.72 -5.37
CA GLY A 537 4.54 13.68 -4.79
C GLY A 537 4.66 14.35 -3.42
N ASP A 538 3.66 15.16 -3.04
CA ASP A 538 3.55 15.80 -1.74
C ASP A 538 4.81 16.54 -1.28
N HIS A 539 5.26 17.50 -2.08
CA HIS A 539 6.42 18.33 -1.77
C HIS A 539 6.14 19.39 -0.69
N VAL A 540 5.18 19.09 0.21
CA VAL A 540 4.77 20.01 1.26
C VAL A 540 5.88 20.20 2.29
N GLU A 541 6.61 19.12 2.64
CA GLU A 541 7.66 19.16 3.65
C GLU A 541 9.05 19.50 3.10
N ILE A 542 9.33 19.20 1.83
CA ILE A 542 10.68 19.28 1.24
C ILE A 542 10.81 20.20 0.03
N SER A 543 9.95 21.23 -0.10
CA SER A 543 9.92 22.10 -1.30
C SER A 543 11.04 23.13 -1.39
N ASP A 544 11.92 23.27 -0.40
CA ASP A 544 12.78 24.44 -0.27
C ASP A 544 13.85 24.57 -1.35
N ASN A 545 14.38 23.48 -1.88
CA ASN A 545 15.51 23.51 -2.80
C ASN A 545 15.15 23.16 -4.25
N GLY A 546 13.94 22.68 -4.52
CA GLY A 546 13.49 22.27 -5.85
C GLY A 546 14.16 21.01 -6.41
N THR A 547 15.05 20.35 -5.68
CA THR A 547 15.70 19.11 -6.11
C THR A 547 14.80 17.90 -5.95
N ASP A 548 13.91 17.92 -4.97
CA ASP A 548 12.87 16.93 -4.73
C ASP A 548 11.84 16.88 -5.87
N PHE A 549 11.59 18.00 -6.58
CA PHE A 549 10.70 18.03 -7.73
C PHE A 549 11.14 17.09 -8.85
N ALA A 550 12.44 16.85 -9.01
CA ALA A 550 12.97 15.88 -9.96
C ALA A 550 12.42 14.46 -9.71
N SER A 551 12.16 14.08 -8.45
CA SER A 551 11.61 12.77 -8.09
C SER A 551 10.19 12.54 -8.64
N SER A 552 9.38 13.59 -8.79
CA SER A 552 8.06 13.51 -9.44
C SER A 552 8.16 13.11 -10.90
N PHE A 553 9.18 13.57 -11.62
CA PHE A 553 9.36 13.23 -13.03
C PHE A 553 9.75 11.76 -13.24
N GLY A 554 10.56 11.21 -12.35
CA GLY A 554 10.95 9.80 -12.44
C GLY A 554 9.83 8.82 -12.17
N THR A 555 9.01 9.11 -11.18
CA THR A 555 7.91 8.22 -10.75
C THR A 555 6.57 8.56 -11.41
N GLY A 556 6.50 9.65 -12.18
CA GLY A 556 5.25 10.14 -12.74
C GLY A 556 4.29 10.63 -11.64
N ALA A 557 4.83 11.33 -10.65
CA ALA A 557 4.02 11.95 -9.62
C ALA A 557 3.42 13.28 -10.09
N VAL A 558 2.26 13.62 -9.56
CA VAL A 558 1.68 14.95 -9.66
C VAL A 558 2.57 15.94 -8.93
N LEU A 559 2.85 17.07 -9.56
CA LEU A 559 3.68 18.12 -8.98
C LEU A 559 2.84 19.04 -8.12
N GLY A 560 3.28 19.27 -6.89
CA GLY A 560 2.67 20.22 -5.99
C GLY A 560 3.65 20.73 -4.96
N THR A 561 3.26 21.76 -4.24
CA THR A 561 4.10 22.43 -3.26
C THR A 561 3.27 23.24 -2.27
N LYS A 562 3.90 23.75 -1.23
CA LYS A 562 3.36 24.77 -0.34
C LYS A 562 4.21 26.05 -0.40
N PHE A 563 3.60 27.18 -0.30
CA PHE A 563 4.27 28.46 -0.10
C PHE A 563 3.33 29.51 0.44
N THR A 564 3.90 30.54 1.07
CA THR A 564 3.21 31.78 1.47
C THR A 564 3.59 32.94 0.54
N TRP A 565 2.67 33.85 0.33
CA TRP A 565 2.84 35.06 -0.47
C TRP A 565 1.67 36.02 -0.17
N PRO A 566 1.79 37.33 -0.15
CA PRO A 566 2.98 38.13 -0.46
C PRO A 566 4.01 38.15 0.67
N LYS A 567 5.15 38.74 0.33
CA LYS A 567 6.41 38.79 1.07
C LYS A 567 6.31 39.44 2.46
N ASP A 568 5.35 40.28 2.74
CA ASP A 568 5.12 40.97 4.00
C ASP A 568 4.18 40.25 4.96
N ASN A 569 3.81 39.02 4.63
CA ASN A 569 3.08 38.16 5.53
C ASN A 569 3.94 37.87 6.78
N SER A 570 3.52 38.40 7.92
CA SER A 570 4.30 38.40 9.16
C SER A 570 4.13 37.14 10.00
N THR A 571 3.26 36.20 9.60
CA THR A 571 2.79 35.13 10.48
C THR A 571 3.59 33.86 10.35
N GLN A 572 4.56 33.74 9.40
CA GLN A 572 5.03 32.44 8.97
C GLN A 572 6.55 32.26 9.01
N SER A 573 6.95 31.00 9.07
CA SER A 573 8.33 30.59 8.84
C SER A 573 8.84 31.13 7.50
N ARG A 574 10.02 31.74 7.51
CA ARG A 574 10.67 32.26 6.29
C ARG A 574 10.95 31.16 5.26
N SER A 575 10.98 29.90 5.67
CA SER A 575 11.19 28.75 4.79
C SER A 575 10.06 28.58 3.77
N PHE A 576 8.83 28.94 4.12
CA PHE A 576 7.66 28.78 3.23
C PHE A 576 7.40 30.00 2.32
N LEU A 577 8.12 31.09 2.52
CA LEU A 577 7.97 32.25 1.67
C LEU A 577 8.48 31.96 0.25
N LEU A 578 7.65 32.20 -0.75
CA LEU A 578 8.06 32.17 -2.14
C LEU A 578 8.94 33.40 -2.45
N THR A 579 10.26 33.21 -2.42
CA THR A 579 11.21 34.27 -2.82
C THR A 579 11.32 34.37 -4.34
N PRO A 580 11.81 35.50 -4.91
CA PRO A 580 12.01 35.61 -6.35
C PRO A 580 12.91 34.50 -6.93
N GLU A 581 13.92 34.07 -6.20
CA GLU A 581 14.84 33.00 -6.62
C GLU A 581 14.13 31.65 -6.68
N LYS A 582 13.34 31.30 -5.66
CA LYS A 582 12.50 30.10 -5.66
C LYS A 582 11.48 30.15 -6.79
N GLU A 583 10.84 31.29 -6.97
CA GLU A 583 9.80 31.49 -7.99
C GLU A 583 10.35 31.19 -9.41
N GLU A 584 11.56 31.66 -9.75
CA GLU A 584 12.18 31.41 -11.04
C GLU A 584 12.42 29.91 -11.27
N ILE A 585 12.95 29.21 -10.27
CA ILE A 585 13.20 27.76 -10.31
C ILE A 585 11.88 26.99 -10.42
N TRP A 586 10.87 27.35 -9.63
CA TRP A 586 9.58 26.66 -9.60
C TRP A 586 8.77 26.87 -10.86
N LYS A 587 8.80 28.06 -11.48
CA LYS A 587 8.21 28.31 -12.81
C LYS A 587 8.75 27.34 -13.85
N LYS A 588 10.06 27.06 -13.83
CA LYS A 588 10.67 26.08 -14.73
C LYS A 588 10.09 24.68 -14.49
N TRP A 589 10.00 24.23 -13.22
CA TRP A 589 9.46 22.91 -12.89
C TRP A 589 7.99 22.76 -13.25
N PHE A 590 7.13 23.74 -12.92
CA PHE A 590 5.72 23.68 -13.27
C PHE A 590 5.49 23.75 -14.78
N ASN A 591 6.23 24.57 -15.51
CA ASN A 591 6.16 24.60 -16.97
C ASN A 591 6.55 23.26 -17.57
N LEU A 592 7.63 22.65 -17.10
CA LEU A 592 8.08 21.34 -17.54
C LEU A 592 7.06 20.24 -17.21
N TYR A 593 6.46 20.31 -16.02
CA TYR A 593 5.39 19.39 -15.62
C TYR A 593 4.20 19.44 -16.59
N HIS A 594 3.70 20.65 -16.88
CA HIS A 594 2.56 20.83 -17.79
C HIS A 594 2.91 20.47 -19.24
N GLU A 595 4.15 20.67 -19.67
CA GLU A 595 4.60 20.26 -21.01
C GLU A 595 4.65 18.74 -21.14
N LYS A 596 5.26 18.07 -20.17
CA LYS A 596 5.51 16.63 -20.25
C LYS A 596 4.35 15.78 -19.77
N MET A 597 3.64 16.18 -18.70
CA MET A 597 2.53 15.46 -18.07
C MET A 597 2.81 13.97 -17.87
N LEU A 598 4.03 13.63 -17.39
CA LEU A 598 4.47 12.24 -17.22
C LEU A 598 3.64 11.49 -16.16
N SER A 599 2.94 12.20 -15.29
CA SER A 599 2.03 11.64 -14.30
C SER A 599 0.88 10.83 -14.92
N LYS A 600 0.49 11.16 -16.14
CA LYS A 600 -0.59 10.48 -16.89
C LYS A 600 -0.12 9.24 -17.68
N GLU A 601 1.19 8.97 -17.68
CA GLU A 601 1.81 8.04 -18.61
C GLU A 601 2.22 6.72 -17.90
N LYS A 602 2.62 5.73 -18.69
CA LYS A 602 2.90 4.39 -18.18
C LYS A 602 4.29 4.31 -17.53
N TYR A 603 4.32 3.98 -16.25
CA TYR A 603 5.55 3.68 -15.51
C TYR A 603 6.02 2.25 -15.77
N LEU A 604 7.33 2.05 -15.97
CA LEU A 604 7.96 0.76 -16.29
C LEU A 604 8.84 0.29 -15.12
N GLY A 605 8.22 -0.17 -14.04
CA GLY A 605 8.88 -0.46 -12.77
C GLY A 605 9.81 -1.68 -12.76
N ASN A 606 9.66 -2.59 -13.73
CA ASN A 606 10.46 -3.82 -13.83
C ASN A 606 11.80 -3.66 -14.56
N LEU A 607 12.12 -2.46 -15.06
CA LEU A 607 13.36 -2.26 -15.83
C LEU A 607 14.60 -2.09 -14.94
N TYR A 608 14.43 -1.60 -13.72
CA TYR A 608 15.54 -1.37 -12.79
C TYR A 608 15.13 -1.72 -11.36
N ASP A 609 16.07 -2.35 -10.66
CA ASP A 609 15.85 -2.88 -9.32
C ASP A 609 16.36 -1.94 -8.25
N ILE A 610 15.49 -1.58 -7.33
CA ILE A 610 15.85 -0.85 -6.12
C ILE A 610 16.81 -1.71 -5.28
N GLY A 611 17.87 -1.08 -4.81
CA GLY A 611 18.90 -1.71 -3.98
C GLY A 611 20.13 -2.15 -4.77
N TYR A 612 20.02 -2.49 -6.04
CA TYR A 612 21.08 -3.11 -6.84
C TYR A 612 21.50 -2.32 -8.07
N ASP A 613 20.57 -1.68 -8.77
CA ASP A 613 20.93 -0.84 -9.92
C ASP A 613 21.49 0.52 -9.45
N ARG A 614 22.54 0.97 -10.10
CA ARG A 614 23.21 2.25 -9.86
C ARG A 614 23.53 2.94 -11.19
N PRO A 615 23.21 4.23 -11.33
CA PRO A 615 22.44 5.04 -10.39
C PRO A 615 21.00 4.49 -10.24
N GLU A 616 20.29 4.86 -9.16
CA GLU A 616 18.86 4.55 -9.03
C GLU A 616 18.12 5.12 -10.24
N THR A 617 17.31 4.30 -10.90
CA THR A 617 16.70 4.66 -12.18
C THR A 617 15.22 4.33 -12.22
N HIS A 618 14.44 5.29 -12.72
CA HIS A 618 13.01 5.13 -12.98
C HIS A 618 12.70 5.45 -14.45
N VAL A 619 11.69 4.80 -15.00
CA VAL A 619 11.37 4.93 -16.43
C VAL A 619 9.87 5.09 -16.66
N ILE A 620 9.51 6.05 -17.51
CA ILE A 620 8.16 6.27 -17.99
C ILE A 620 8.17 6.24 -19.50
N VAL A 621 7.15 5.62 -20.10
CA VAL A 621 6.96 5.64 -21.56
C VAL A 621 5.75 6.48 -21.92
N LYS A 622 5.94 7.43 -22.84
CA LYS A 622 4.89 8.26 -23.44
C LYS A 622 4.97 8.14 -24.97
N SER A 623 3.95 7.55 -25.56
CA SER A 623 3.97 7.23 -27.00
C SER A 623 5.20 6.37 -27.35
N ASP A 624 6.11 6.86 -28.16
CA ASP A 624 7.35 6.21 -28.60
C ASP A 624 8.62 6.74 -27.90
N THR A 625 8.44 7.64 -26.91
CA THR A 625 9.52 8.26 -26.16
C THR A 625 9.66 7.63 -24.79
N MET A 626 10.88 7.25 -24.43
CA MET A 626 11.24 6.76 -23.10
C MET A 626 11.84 7.91 -22.28
N TYR A 627 11.31 8.10 -21.08
CA TYR A 627 11.77 9.10 -20.11
C TYR A 627 12.47 8.39 -18.97
N TYR A 628 13.79 8.60 -18.85
CA TYR A 628 14.62 8.03 -17.79
C TYR A 628 14.93 9.11 -16.76
N ALA A 629 14.83 8.78 -15.50
CA ALA A 629 15.26 9.61 -14.39
C ALA A 629 16.30 8.86 -13.57
N PHE A 630 17.50 9.38 -13.56
CA PHE A 630 18.65 8.83 -12.82
C PHE A 630 18.89 9.66 -11.57
N TYR A 631 19.11 8.99 -10.44
CA TYR A 631 19.35 9.63 -9.15
C TYR A 631 20.60 9.07 -8.49
N TYR A 632 21.53 9.95 -8.16
CA TYR A 632 22.74 9.63 -7.41
C TYR A 632 23.39 10.93 -6.92
N GLU A 633 24.00 10.95 -5.73
CA GLU A 633 24.57 12.16 -5.17
C GLU A 633 25.60 12.81 -6.12
N ASN A 634 26.55 12.02 -6.64
CA ASN A 634 27.56 12.45 -7.62
C ASN A 634 27.86 11.28 -8.56
N TRP A 635 27.40 11.33 -9.79
CA TRP A 635 27.66 10.29 -10.79
C TRP A 635 28.63 10.74 -11.88
N SER A 636 29.53 9.84 -12.26
CA SER A 636 30.38 9.99 -13.42
C SER A 636 30.71 8.61 -13.99
N GLY A 637 30.10 8.25 -15.12
CA GLY A 637 30.27 6.95 -15.76
C GLY A 637 29.10 6.60 -16.67
N ALA A 638 29.07 5.36 -17.12
CA ALA A 638 28.01 4.86 -17.98
C ALA A 638 26.69 4.68 -17.20
N VAL A 639 25.59 5.01 -17.86
CA VAL A 639 24.24 4.61 -17.48
C VAL A 639 23.67 3.69 -18.55
N GLU A 640 22.87 2.71 -18.14
CA GLU A 640 22.17 1.85 -19.08
C GLU A 640 20.81 2.47 -19.42
N LEU A 641 20.37 2.29 -20.68
CA LEU A 641 19.06 2.70 -21.18
C LEU A 641 18.25 1.44 -21.53
N ARG A 642 17.70 0.78 -20.50
CA ARG A 642 16.96 -0.47 -20.64
C ARG A 642 15.58 -0.23 -21.23
N GLY A 643 15.03 -1.23 -21.94
CA GLY A 643 13.68 -1.21 -22.53
C GLY A 643 13.61 -0.62 -23.92
N LEU A 644 14.74 -0.22 -24.53
CA LEU A 644 14.77 0.25 -25.91
C LEU A 644 14.71 -0.93 -26.90
N GLU A 645 14.02 -0.72 -28.01
CA GLU A 645 13.98 -1.65 -29.14
C GLU A 645 15.22 -1.51 -30.04
N ASP A 646 15.42 -2.44 -30.97
CA ASP A 646 16.56 -2.40 -31.91
C ASP A 646 16.39 -1.34 -33.01
N LYS A 647 16.60 -0.08 -32.62
CA LYS A 647 16.54 1.13 -33.46
C LYS A 647 17.57 2.15 -32.97
N LYS A 648 17.76 3.19 -33.78
CA LYS A 648 18.56 4.34 -33.39
C LYS A 648 17.70 5.37 -32.67
N TYR A 649 18.23 5.93 -31.57
CA TYR A 649 17.54 6.90 -30.73
C TYR A 649 18.40 8.14 -30.52
N ARG A 650 17.74 9.29 -30.45
CA ARG A 650 18.30 10.53 -29.92
C ARG A 650 18.08 10.58 -28.42
N VAL A 651 19.03 11.16 -27.70
CA VAL A 651 19.07 11.27 -26.24
C VAL A 651 19.24 12.73 -25.86
N ARG A 652 18.34 13.26 -25.03
CA ARG A 652 18.34 14.66 -24.61
C ARG A 652 18.10 14.77 -23.11
N ASP A 653 18.89 15.61 -22.43
CA ASP A 653 18.57 16.07 -21.08
C ASP A 653 17.46 17.13 -21.18
N TYR A 654 16.22 16.72 -20.89
CA TYR A 654 15.07 17.61 -21.07
C TYR A 654 14.90 18.65 -19.97
N TYR A 655 15.58 18.49 -18.83
CA TYR A 655 15.60 19.52 -17.80
C TYR A 655 16.53 20.68 -18.17
N ASN A 656 17.72 20.40 -18.70
CA ASN A 656 18.71 21.40 -19.09
C ASN A 656 18.64 21.77 -20.58
N ASP A 657 17.78 21.15 -21.36
CA ASP A 657 17.62 21.32 -22.81
C ASP A 657 18.94 21.04 -23.58
N ASN A 658 19.66 19.99 -23.19
CA ASN A 658 20.94 19.62 -23.80
C ASN A 658 20.85 18.31 -24.59
N GLU A 659 21.32 18.33 -25.83
CA GLU A 659 21.51 17.10 -26.61
C GLU A 659 22.69 16.31 -26.03
N LEU A 660 22.44 15.04 -25.68
CA LEU A 660 23.47 14.13 -25.15
C LEU A 660 24.06 13.22 -26.22
N GLY A 661 23.42 13.12 -27.41
CA GLY A 661 23.86 12.34 -28.53
C GLY A 661 22.88 11.30 -29.01
N THR A 662 23.37 10.20 -29.59
CA THR A 662 22.56 9.10 -30.12
C THR A 662 23.04 7.77 -29.60
N VAL A 663 22.12 6.81 -29.45
CA VAL A 663 22.41 5.44 -29.05
C VAL A 663 21.71 4.45 -29.99
N ASN A 664 22.23 3.23 -30.05
CA ASN A 664 21.59 2.10 -30.73
C ASN A 664 20.93 1.21 -29.66
N GLY A 665 19.68 0.93 -29.84
CA GLY A 665 18.70 0.25 -29.03
C GLY A 665 19.12 -0.71 -27.93
N VAL A 666 18.95 -2.00 -28.15
CA VAL A 666 19.10 -3.03 -27.11
C VAL A 666 20.50 -3.00 -26.46
N GLY A 667 20.54 -2.87 -25.12
CA GLY A 667 21.80 -2.80 -24.37
C GLY A 667 22.53 -1.45 -24.48
N ALA A 668 21.82 -0.40 -24.88
CA ALA A 668 22.40 0.95 -25.00
C ALA A 668 22.95 1.45 -23.67
N THR A 669 24.16 2.03 -23.72
CA THR A 669 24.80 2.72 -22.61
C THR A 669 25.25 4.11 -23.03
N MET A 670 25.34 5.03 -22.09
CA MET A 670 25.82 6.38 -22.33
C MET A 670 26.65 6.88 -21.13
N ASP A 671 27.84 7.43 -21.40
CA ASP A 671 28.62 8.08 -20.36
C ASP A 671 28.04 9.45 -20.03
N VAL A 672 27.70 9.64 -18.76
CA VAL A 672 27.13 10.89 -18.25
C VAL A 672 27.78 11.33 -16.95
N LYS A 673 27.66 12.63 -16.66
CA LYS A 673 28.04 13.19 -15.38
C LYS A 673 26.94 14.11 -14.87
N PHE A 674 26.50 13.86 -13.63
CA PHE A 674 25.48 14.68 -12.99
C PHE A 674 25.63 14.69 -11.45
N ASN A 675 24.99 15.66 -10.82
CA ASN A 675 24.83 15.74 -9.38
C ASN A 675 23.34 15.60 -9.06
N GLN A 676 23.00 14.75 -8.11
CA GLN A 676 21.68 14.46 -7.58
C GLN A 676 20.72 13.81 -8.59
N PHE A 677 20.50 14.39 -9.77
CA PHE A 677 19.62 13.81 -10.77
C PHE A 677 20.03 14.13 -12.20
N LEU A 678 19.57 13.28 -13.13
CA LEU A 678 19.61 13.53 -14.58
C LEU A 678 18.27 13.05 -15.17
N LEU A 679 17.58 13.93 -15.90
CA LEU A 679 16.29 13.65 -16.53
C LEU A 679 16.45 13.60 -18.05
N VAL A 680 16.25 12.41 -18.62
CA VAL A 680 16.57 12.14 -20.04
C VAL A 680 15.32 11.67 -20.79
N GLU A 681 15.09 12.27 -21.96
CA GLU A 681 14.15 11.74 -22.95
C GLU A 681 14.91 11.06 -24.08
N VAL A 682 14.41 9.88 -24.49
CA VAL A 682 15.00 9.03 -25.50
C VAL A 682 13.94 8.71 -26.54
N PHE A 683 14.08 9.21 -27.75
CA PHE A 683 13.08 9.08 -28.81
C PHE A 683 13.71 8.59 -30.13
N PRO A 684 12.96 7.81 -30.96
CA PRO A 684 13.46 7.31 -32.23
C PRO A 684 13.95 8.44 -33.15
N GLU A 685 15.05 8.18 -33.88
CA GLU A 685 15.60 9.10 -34.86
C GLU A 685 14.79 9.13 -36.16
#